data_828f2fcb2a929d21eb4b3f79ab6f968b
#
_entry.id   828f2fcb2a929d21eb4b3f79ab6f968b
#
_cell.length_a   1.000
_cell.length_b   1.000
_cell.length_c   1.000
_cell.angle_alpha   90.00
_cell.angle_beta   90.00
_cell.angle_gamma   90.00
#
_symmetry.space_group_name_H-M   'P 1'
#
loop_
_entity.id
_entity.type
_entity.pdbx_description
1 polymer ?
#
loop_
_entity_poly.entity_id
_entity_poly.type
_entity_poly.pdbx_seq_one_letter_code
_entity_poly.pdbx_strand_id
1 'polypeptide(L)'
;MPKFNLNWLYMIIAMMLLGLYLTNESGTATKNISYDEFQQYVRDGYISKVIGYDDNSVEAYVKPQHVGNVFRQDSSRVGKNPLITTEAPSRESLGNFLQKERDDAHFDGSINYEKKRNYFGAILWQILPFAFLIGFWIFMSRRMSGGGGMGGGGGIFSVGKSKAQLFEKGSPIKITFKDVAGLAEAKQEVEEIVEFLKEPQKYTDLGGKIPKGALLVGPPGTGKTLLAKAVAGEANVPFFSLAGSDFVEMFVGVGASRVRDLFRQAKEKAPCIVFIDEIDAVGRARAKAAAMGGNDERENTLNQLLTEMDGFGSNSGVIILAATNRVDVLDKALLRAGRFDRQIHVDLPDLNERKEVFGVHLRPIKIDNSVDVDLLARQTPGFSGADIANVCNEAALIAARHGKKFVGKQDFLDAVDRIIGGLEKKTKITTEAERRSIAIHEAGHASISWLLEYANPLIKVTIVPRGRALGAAWYLPEERQITTKEQMLDEMCATLGGRAAEDLFLGRISTGAMNDLERVTKQAYGMIAYLGMSEKLPNLCYYNNEEYSFNRPYSEKTAELIDEEVKQMVNEQYERAKKILSENQEGHNRLAQLLIDKEVIFAEDVEHIFGKRPWASRSEEISANKTAAELKKAEQEEEQKAIEAEKEVKEEEKHEK
;
A
#
# COMPACT_ATOMS: atom_id res chain seq x y z
N MET A 1 20.39 20.11 26.18
CA MET A 1 20.75 18.71 26.49
C MET A 1 21.51 18.73 27.82
N PRO A 2 21.08 18.00 28.87
CA PRO A 2 21.85 17.89 30.09
C PRO A 2 23.13 17.14 29.75
N LYS A 3 24.29 17.79 29.95
CA LYS A 3 25.60 17.15 29.90
C LYS A 3 25.64 16.11 30.99
N PHE A 4 25.73 14.84 30.65
CA PHE A 4 25.92 13.75 31.60
C PHE A 4 27.26 14.00 32.31
N ASN A 5 27.16 14.41 33.59
CA ASN A 5 28.31 14.78 34.36
C ASN A 5 28.94 13.48 34.87
N LEU A 6 30.17 13.18 34.44
CA LEU A 6 30.94 11.98 34.83
C LEU A 6 31.04 11.84 36.35
N ASN A 7 30.83 12.94 37.06
CA ASN A 7 30.82 13.01 38.53
C ASN A 7 29.73 12.12 39.17
N TRP A 8 28.64 11.84 38.50
CA TRP A 8 27.59 10.93 38.99
C TRP A 8 28.07 9.48 39.07
N LEU A 9 28.90 9.07 38.09
CA LEU A 9 29.50 7.73 38.06
C LEU A 9 30.52 7.58 39.21
N TYR A 10 31.34 8.63 39.45
CA TYR A 10 32.27 8.63 40.58
C TYR A 10 31.53 8.64 41.89
N MET A 11 30.38 9.31 42.01
CA MET A 11 29.58 9.32 43.25
C MET A 11 28.95 7.94 43.51
N ILE A 12 28.52 7.20 42.52
CA ILE A 12 28.00 5.83 42.65
C ILE A 12 29.13 4.87 43.05
N ILE A 13 30.31 4.97 42.45
CA ILE A 13 31.48 4.15 42.80
C ILE A 13 31.95 4.48 44.22
N ALA A 14 31.99 5.76 44.61
CA ALA A 14 32.33 6.17 45.94
C ALA A 14 31.32 5.68 47.00
N MET A 15 30.00 5.72 46.69
CA MET A 15 28.97 5.17 47.58
C MET A 15 29.06 3.65 47.71
N MET A 16 29.42 2.94 46.62
CA MET A 16 29.62 1.50 46.60
C MET A 16 30.85 1.08 47.42
N LEU A 17 31.97 1.83 47.30
CA LEU A 17 33.18 1.65 48.08
C LEU A 17 32.96 2.01 49.58
N LEU A 18 32.18 3.06 49.85
CA LEU A 18 31.78 3.42 51.20
C LEU A 18 30.88 2.35 51.83
N GLY A 19 29.95 1.79 51.08
CA GLY A 19 29.11 0.65 51.48
C GLY A 19 29.95 -0.59 51.83
N LEU A 20 30.93 -0.93 50.99
CA LEU A 20 31.89 -2.02 51.25
C LEU A 20 32.78 -1.74 52.46
N TYR A 21 33.20 -0.49 52.69
CA TYR A 21 33.97 -0.07 53.85
C TYR A 21 33.15 -0.18 55.14
N LEU A 22 31.90 0.28 55.13
CA LEU A 22 31.00 0.22 56.28
C LEU A 22 30.53 -1.22 56.63
N THR A 23 30.53 -2.15 55.69
CA THR A 23 30.21 -3.57 55.94
C THR A 23 31.42 -4.36 56.44
N ASN A 24 32.62 -3.84 56.34
CA ASN A 24 33.85 -4.50 56.80
C ASN A 24 34.29 -4.13 58.23
N GLU A 25 33.53 -3.28 58.95
CA GLU A 25 33.76 -2.92 60.37
C GLU A 25 32.97 -3.79 61.36
N SER A 26 33.11 -5.13 61.27
CA SER A 26 32.90 -5.97 62.45
C SER A 26 34.27 -6.51 62.88
N GLY A 27 35.01 -5.67 63.66
CA GLY A 27 36.34 -5.98 64.13
C GLY A 27 36.34 -7.16 65.15
N THR A 28 36.41 -8.37 64.63
CA THR A 28 36.83 -9.54 65.41
C THR A 28 38.35 -9.62 65.29
N ALA A 29 39.06 -9.36 66.38
CA ALA A 29 40.50 -9.60 66.39
C ALA A 29 40.73 -11.11 66.26
N THR A 30 41.22 -11.53 65.10
CA THR A 30 41.60 -12.92 64.82
C THR A 30 43.08 -13.09 65.01
N LYS A 31 43.46 -14.07 65.83
CA LYS A 31 44.85 -14.46 66.02
C LYS A 31 45.07 -15.83 65.39
N ASN A 32 46.03 -15.94 64.49
CA ASN A 32 46.42 -17.23 63.90
C ASN A 32 47.45 -17.87 64.79
N ILE A 33 47.23 -19.13 65.19
CA ILE A 33 48.10 -19.89 66.11
C ILE A 33 48.40 -21.28 65.53
N SER A 34 49.49 -21.92 66.02
CA SER A 34 49.79 -23.30 65.62
C SER A 34 48.77 -24.28 66.26
N TYR A 35 48.66 -25.47 65.68
CA TYR A 35 47.72 -26.49 66.16
C TYR A 35 48.11 -26.97 67.56
N ASP A 36 49.41 -27.00 67.89
CA ASP A 36 49.91 -27.38 69.20
C ASP A 36 49.54 -26.34 70.28
N GLU A 37 49.66 -25.05 69.97
CA GLU A 37 49.16 -23.98 70.82
C GLU A 37 47.65 -24.04 71.06
N PHE A 38 46.91 -24.37 70.02
CA PHE A 38 45.45 -24.58 70.09
C PHE A 38 45.14 -25.75 71.06
N GLN A 39 45.82 -26.88 70.93
CA GLN A 39 45.65 -28.02 71.80
C GLN A 39 45.94 -27.66 73.26
N GLN A 40 46.99 -26.86 73.50
CA GLN A 40 47.32 -26.40 74.84
C GLN A 40 46.21 -25.50 75.43
N TYR A 41 45.68 -24.55 74.65
CA TYR A 41 44.59 -23.68 75.10
C TYR A 41 43.27 -24.44 75.33
N VAL A 42 43.05 -25.53 74.65
CA VAL A 42 41.90 -26.42 74.88
C VAL A 42 42.10 -27.12 76.23
N ARG A 43 43.30 -27.68 76.50
CA ARG A 43 43.64 -28.33 77.83
C ARG A 43 43.61 -27.38 79.00
N ASP A 44 44.04 -26.16 78.80
CA ASP A 44 44.01 -25.10 79.79
C ASP A 44 42.59 -24.55 80.03
N GLY A 45 41.58 -25.06 79.30
CA GLY A 45 40.19 -24.70 79.50
C GLY A 45 39.82 -23.29 78.99
N TYR A 46 40.64 -22.67 78.10
CA TYR A 46 40.46 -21.28 77.62
C TYR A 46 39.45 -21.16 76.52
N ILE A 47 39.06 -22.25 75.88
CA ILE A 47 38.20 -22.26 74.67
C ILE A 47 36.74 -22.52 75.06
N SER A 48 35.82 -21.71 74.55
CA SER A 48 34.36 -21.82 74.76
C SER A 48 33.62 -22.53 73.62
N LYS A 49 34.09 -22.38 72.35
CA LYS A 49 33.47 -22.96 71.19
C LYS A 49 34.52 -23.24 70.12
N VAL A 50 34.39 -24.40 69.47
CA VAL A 50 35.25 -24.77 68.31
C VAL A 50 34.38 -25.02 67.12
N ILE A 51 34.75 -24.45 65.94
CA ILE A 51 34.12 -24.70 64.63
C ILE A 51 35.18 -25.27 63.71
N GLY A 52 34.99 -26.50 63.27
CA GLY A 52 35.83 -27.14 62.26
C GLY A 52 35.17 -27.02 60.88
N TYR A 53 35.97 -26.58 59.90
CA TYR A 53 35.52 -26.47 58.53
C TYR A 53 35.96 -27.66 57.68
N ASP A 54 35.39 -27.80 56.47
CA ASP A 54 35.67 -28.87 55.51
C ASP A 54 37.06 -28.75 54.86
N ASP A 55 37.70 -27.58 54.92
CA ASP A 55 39.09 -27.32 54.49
C ASP A 55 40.12 -27.51 55.57
N ASN A 56 39.79 -28.22 56.66
CA ASN A 56 40.60 -28.44 57.92
C ASN A 56 40.95 -27.16 58.66
N SER A 57 40.43 -26.00 58.29
CA SER A 57 40.58 -24.82 59.13
C SER A 57 39.67 -24.92 60.38
N VAL A 58 40.18 -24.42 61.49
CA VAL A 58 39.53 -24.45 62.81
C VAL A 58 39.45 -23.03 63.35
N GLU A 59 38.25 -22.64 63.70
CA GLU A 59 37.99 -21.41 64.45
C GLU A 59 37.60 -21.73 65.86
N ALA A 60 38.27 -21.10 66.82
CA ALA A 60 37.97 -21.31 68.23
C ALA A 60 37.76 -19.98 68.98
N TYR A 61 36.69 -19.92 69.70
CA TYR A 61 36.33 -18.76 70.53
C TYR A 61 36.88 -18.89 71.94
N VAL A 62 37.62 -17.86 72.35
CA VAL A 62 38.25 -17.82 73.69
C VAL A 62 37.24 -17.32 74.72
N LYS A 63 37.22 -17.91 75.88
CA LYS A 63 36.39 -17.46 76.99
C LYS A 63 36.80 -16.05 77.47
N PRO A 64 35.85 -15.12 77.70
CA PRO A 64 36.17 -13.72 78.06
C PRO A 64 37.15 -13.55 79.21
N GLN A 65 37.14 -14.49 80.13
CA GLN A 65 38.01 -14.47 81.34
C GLN A 65 39.49 -14.74 81.01
N HIS A 66 39.78 -15.39 79.87
CA HIS A 66 41.13 -15.83 79.48
C HIS A 66 41.70 -15.10 78.27
N VAL A 67 41.01 -14.04 77.80
CA VAL A 67 41.47 -13.23 76.69
C VAL A 67 42.88 -12.66 76.88
N GLY A 68 43.20 -12.20 78.09
CA GLY A 68 44.52 -11.68 78.42
C GLY A 68 45.64 -12.73 78.33
N ASN A 69 45.34 -14.02 78.62
CA ASN A 69 46.29 -15.11 78.49
C ASN A 69 46.62 -15.52 77.07
N VAL A 70 45.60 -15.41 76.16
CA VAL A 70 45.73 -15.82 74.77
C VAL A 70 46.24 -14.68 73.89
N PHE A 71 45.72 -13.45 74.06
CA PHE A 71 46.06 -12.30 73.21
C PHE A 71 47.18 -11.40 73.77
N ARG A 72 47.61 -11.60 75.00
CA ARG A 72 48.70 -10.85 75.69
C ARG A 72 48.61 -9.32 75.46
N GLN A 73 49.56 -8.72 74.72
CA GLN A 73 49.63 -7.28 74.50
C GLN A 73 48.47 -6.71 73.64
N ASP A 74 47.79 -7.53 72.84
CA ASP A 74 46.68 -7.12 72.01
C ASP A 74 45.30 -7.25 72.72
N SER A 75 45.25 -7.60 73.98
CA SER A 75 44.00 -7.81 74.72
C SER A 75 43.05 -6.59 74.72
N SER A 76 43.59 -5.36 74.63
CA SER A 76 42.80 -4.12 74.59
C SER A 76 42.10 -3.84 73.25
N ARG A 77 42.47 -4.56 72.16
CA ARG A 77 41.90 -4.43 70.82
C ARG A 77 40.93 -5.55 70.46
N VAL A 78 40.73 -6.47 71.35
CA VAL A 78 39.90 -7.65 71.14
C VAL A 78 38.41 -7.26 71.30
N GLY A 79 37.60 -7.45 70.31
CA GLY A 79 36.14 -7.19 70.31
C GLY A 79 35.39 -8.19 71.21
N LYS A 80 34.06 -8.12 71.22
CA LYS A 80 33.21 -8.96 72.10
C LYS A 80 33.34 -10.47 71.86
N ASN A 81 33.90 -10.93 70.76
CA ASN A 81 34.05 -12.34 70.40
C ASN A 81 35.50 -12.61 69.94
N PRO A 82 36.41 -12.88 70.92
CA PRO A 82 37.81 -13.17 70.59
C PRO A 82 37.95 -14.51 69.86
N LEU A 83 38.49 -14.46 68.63
CA LEU A 83 38.60 -15.60 67.74
C LEU A 83 40.05 -15.96 67.45
N ILE A 84 40.38 -17.22 67.60
CA ILE A 84 41.68 -17.81 67.20
C ILE A 84 41.41 -18.74 65.98
N THR A 85 42.33 -18.74 65.03
CA THR A 85 42.30 -19.62 63.88
C THR A 85 43.52 -20.52 63.84
N THR A 86 43.33 -21.77 63.46
CA THR A 86 44.40 -22.73 63.21
C THR A 86 44.01 -23.75 62.13
N GLU A 87 44.94 -24.56 61.73
CA GLU A 87 44.68 -25.68 60.79
C GLU A 87 44.91 -27.00 61.53
N ALA A 88 43.91 -27.88 61.53
CA ALA A 88 44.00 -29.21 62.04
C ALA A 88 44.58 -30.18 60.99
N PRO A 89 45.34 -31.22 61.38
CA PRO A 89 45.87 -32.22 60.47
C PRO A 89 44.76 -32.95 59.67
N SER A 90 43.63 -33.20 60.30
CA SER A 90 42.42 -33.69 59.69
C SER A 90 41.21 -33.43 60.60
N ARG A 91 40.00 -33.44 60.00
CA ARG A 91 38.74 -33.28 60.78
C ARG A 91 38.52 -34.40 61.79
N GLU A 92 38.94 -35.62 61.45
CA GLU A 92 38.84 -36.79 62.30
C GLU A 92 39.83 -36.65 63.51
N SER A 93 41.07 -36.19 63.26
CA SER A 93 42.07 -35.93 64.28
C SER A 93 41.58 -34.85 65.26
N LEU A 94 40.97 -33.76 64.78
CA LEU A 94 40.37 -32.71 65.58
C LEU A 94 39.23 -33.28 66.44
N GLY A 95 38.34 -34.10 65.84
CA GLY A 95 37.22 -34.72 66.55
C GLY A 95 37.68 -35.64 67.67
N ASN A 96 38.62 -36.52 67.40
CA ASN A 96 39.17 -37.45 68.36
C ASN A 96 39.89 -36.72 69.52
N PHE A 97 40.63 -35.67 69.21
CA PHE A 97 41.30 -34.85 70.20
C PHE A 97 40.27 -34.16 71.13
N LEU A 98 39.30 -33.43 70.56
CA LEU A 98 38.30 -32.71 71.35
C LEU A 98 37.39 -33.63 72.17
N GLN A 99 37.10 -34.83 71.63
CA GLN A 99 36.33 -35.84 72.33
C GLN A 99 37.12 -36.35 73.56
N LYS A 100 38.41 -36.67 73.39
CA LYS A 100 39.30 -37.10 74.48
C LYS A 100 39.44 -36.03 75.57
N GLU A 101 39.69 -34.77 75.22
CA GLU A 101 39.81 -33.68 76.18
C GLU A 101 38.46 -33.36 76.88
N ARG A 102 37.34 -33.70 76.26
CA ARG A 102 36.02 -33.62 76.92
C ARG A 102 35.83 -34.75 77.92
N ASP A 103 36.24 -35.98 77.59
CA ASP A 103 36.16 -37.14 78.49
C ASP A 103 37.09 -36.97 79.66
N ASP A 104 38.27 -36.30 79.52
CA ASP A 104 39.21 -35.94 80.56
C ASP A 104 38.80 -34.69 81.35
N ALA A 105 37.62 -34.11 81.08
CA ALA A 105 37.05 -32.90 81.70
C ALA A 105 37.88 -31.61 81.54
N HIS A 106 38.78 -31.54 80.55
CA HIS A 106 39.55 -30.34 80.19
C HIS A 106 38.82 -29.41 79.27
N PHE A 107 37.80 -29.90 78.48
CA PHE A 107 37.04 -29.13 77.53
C PHE A 107 35.53 -29.21 77.83
N ASP A 108 34.92 -28.07 78.14
CA ASP A 108 33.47 -27.93 78.38
C ASP A 108 32.72 -27.16 77.24
N GLY A 109 33.42 -26.82 76.14
CA GLY A 109 32.92 -26.02 75.07
C GLY A 109 32.04 -26.77 74.03
N SER A 110 31.39 -26.03 73.19
CA SER A 110 30.61 -26.59 72.07
C SER A 110 31.48 -26.83 70.84
N ILE A 111 31.20 -27.96 70.11
CA ILE A 111 31.89 -28.35 68.92
C ILE A 111 30.87 -28.30 67.74
N ASN A 112 31.18 -27.53 66.73
CA ASN A 112 30.36 -27.43 65.52
C ASN A 112 31.22 -27.77 64.29
N TYR A 113 30.59 -28.33 63.27
CA TYR A 113 31.23 -28.57 61.98
C TYR A 113 30.43 -27.90 60.89
N GLU A 114 31.06 -26.97 60.16
CA GLU A 114 30.42 -26.18 59.05
C GLU A 114 31.18 -26.30 57.75
N LYS A 115 30.50 -25.97 56.63
CA LYS A 115 31.17 -25.83 55.31
C LYS A 115 31.60 -24.39 55.14
N LYS A 116 32.84 -24.18 54.70
CA LYS A 116 33.34 -22.83 54.40
C LYS A 116 32.63 -22.25 53.19
N ARG A 117 31.84 -21.19 53.40
CA ARG A 117 31.15 -20.49 52.30
C ARG A 117 32.12 -19.63 51.53
N ASN A 118 32.27 -19.94 50.22
CA ASN A 118 33.12 -19.18 49.30
C ASN A 118 32.36 -17.92 48.80
N TYR A 119 32.45 -16.84 49.55
CA TYR A 119 31.79 -15.57 49.23
C TYR A 119 32.28 -14.93 47.93
N PHE A 120 33.52 -15.24 47.51
CA PHE A 120 34.09 -14.70 46.28
C PHE A 120 33.32 -15.13 45.01
N GLY A 121 32.91 -16.40 44.94
CA GLY A 121 32.09 -16.90 43.84
C GLY A 121 30.69 -16.27 43.80
N ALA A 122 30.08 -16.07 44.97
CA ALA A 122 28.75 -15.44 45.06
C ALA A 122 28.77 -13.96 44.64
N ILE A 123 29.81 -13.22 45.04
CA ILE A 123 30.02 -11.81 44.65
C ILE A 123 30.33 -11.71 43.13
N LEU A 124 31.13 -12.61 42.58
CA LEU A 124 31.45 -12.65 41.17
C LEU A 124 30.19 -12.87 40.31
N TRP A 125 29.31 -13.80 40.70
CA TRP A 125 28.04 -14.05 40.03
C TRP A 125 27.05 -12.87 40.11
N GLN A 126 27.07 -12.08 41.16
CA GLN A 126 26.26 -10.87 41.29
C GLN A 126 26.82 -9.70 40.47
N ILE A 127 28.13 -9.59 40.29
CA ILE A 127 28.78 -8.49 39.56
C ILE A 127 28.82 -8.77 38.06
N LEU A 128 28.88 -10.02 37.61
CA LEU A 128 28.99 -10.42 36.20
C LEU A 128 27.89 -9.84 35.29
N PRO A 129 26.59 -9.83 35.67
CA PRO A 129 25.55 -9.21 34.85
C PRO A 129 25.73 -7.70 34.67
N PHE A 130 26.19 -7.01 35.72
CA PHE A 130 26.45 -5.57 35.66
C PHE A 130 27.69 -5.25 34.85
N ALA A 131 28.74 -6.05 34.97
CA ALA A 131 29.94 -5.92 34.10
C ALA A 131 29.59 -6.18 32.62
N PHE A 132 28.72 -7.15 32.36
CA PHE A 132 28.23 -7.43 31.01
C PHE A 132 27.39 -6.27 30.47
N LEU A 133 26.47 -5.70 31.26
CA LEU A 133 25.69 -4.53 30.89
C LEU A 133 26.55 -3.30 30.61
N ILE A 134 27.55 -3.06 31.44
CA ILE A 134 28.50 -1.95 31.26
C ILE A 134 29.39 -2.20 30.03
N GLY A 135 29.91 -3.41 29.84
CA GLY A 135 30.66 -3.80 28.66
C GLY A 135 29.84 -3.69 27.37
N PHE A 136 28.59 -4.17 27.40
CA PHE A 136 27.64 -4.01 26.29
C PHE A 136 27.34 -2.54 26.01
N TRP A 137 27.13 -1.73 27.05
CA TRP A 137 26.91 -0.30 26.89
C TRP A 137 28.14 0.44 26.31
N ILE A 138 29.35 0.10 26.78
CA ILE A 138 30.60 0.65 26.22
C ILE A 138 30.81 0.18 24.77
N PHE A 139 30.53 -1.10 24.46
CA PHE A 139 30.59 -1.64 23.11
C PHE A 139 29.59 -0.93 22.18
N MET A 140 28.36 -0.73 22.66
CA MET A 140 27.31 -0.04 21.92
C MET A 140 27.62 1.45 21.75
N SER A 141 28.14 2.12 22.79
CA SER A 141 28.55 3.53 22.72
C SER A 141 29.77 3.74 21.81
N ARG A 142 30.74 2.81 21.80
CA ARG A 142 31.88 2.84 20.86
C ARG A 142 31.44 2.58 19.42
N ARG A 143 30.47 1.68 19.20
CA ARG A 143 29.91 1.43 17.87
C ARG A 143 29.06 2.60 17.39
N MET A 144 28.44 3.36 18.31
CA MET A 144 27.71 4.60 18.00
C MET A 144 28.61 5.84 17.88
N SER A 145 29.80 5.85 18.51
CA SER A 145 30.72 6.99 18.52
C SER A 145 31.98 6.81 17.65
N GLY A 146 32.26 5.62 17.19
CA GLY A 146 33.45 5.25 16.43
C GLY A 146 33.21 5.14 14.93
N GLY A 147 32.91 6.23 14.28
CA GLY A 147 32.72 6.34 12.83
C GLY A 147 32.93 7.76 12.35
N GLY A 148 34.13 8.28 12.55
CA GLY A 148 34.56 9.48 11.83
C GLY A 148 34.80 9.13 10.36
N GLY A 149 34.00 9.73 9.47
CA GLY A 149 34.23 9.67 8.03
C GLY A 149 33.02 9.24 7.21
N MET A 150 32.34 10.21 6.62
CA MET A 150 31.44 10.13 5.48
C MET A 150 29.98 9.71 5.72
N GLY A 151 29.10 10.69 5.89
CA GLY A 151 27.75 10.74 5.32
C GLY A 151 26.74 9.70 5.74
N GLY A 152 25.98 9.95 6.81
CA GLY A 152 24.77 9.16 7.08
C GLY A 152 24.31 9.22 8.54
N GLY A 153 23.73 10.34 8.96
CA GLY A 153 23.11 10.51 10.30
C GLY A 153 21.84 9.69 10.47
N GLY A 154 21.95 8.40 10.81
CA GLY A 154 20.85 7.53 11.18
C GLY A 154 20.85 7.21 12.68
N GLY A 155 20.68 8.21 13.55
CA GLY A 155 20.45 7.99 14.99
C GLY A 155 18.98 7.77 15.29
N ILE A 156 18.68 7.20 16.48
CA ILE A 156 17.31 6.97 17.01
C ILE A 156 16.43 8.24 16.91
N PHE A 157 17.05 9.44 16.81
CA PHE A 157 16.41 10.74 16.65
C PHE A 157 16.08 11.11 15.19
N SER A 158 16.41 10.24 14.18
CA SER A 158 16.07 10.47 12.77
C SER A 158 14.74 9.86 12.36
N VAL A 159 14.04 9.15 13.24
CA VAL A 159 12.74 8.49 12.96
C VAL A 159 11.67 9.50 12.55
N GLY A 160 11.75 10.74 13.03
CA GLY A 160 10.82 11.82 12.68
C GLY A 160 11.20 12.65 11.45
N LYS A 161 12.30 12.32 10.74
CA LYS A 161 12.66 13.03 9.51
C LYS A 161 11.86 12.50 8.33
N SER A 162 11.42 13.42 7.49
CA SER A 162 10.74 13.07 6.24
C SER A 162 11.66 12.26 5.33
N LYS A 163 11.11 11.17 4.76
CA LYS A 163 11.77 10.37 3.72
C LYS A 163 11.43 10.86 2.31
N ALA A 164 11.00 12.13 2.18
CA ALA A 164 10.64 12.70 0.90
C ALA A 164 11.76 12.50 -0.12
N GLN A 165 11.40 11.96 -1.28
CA GLN A 165 12.30 11.95 -2.42
C GLN A 165 12.36 13.37 -2.98
N LEU A 166 13.48 14.04 -2.76
CA LEU A 166 13.73 15.37 -3.29
C LEU A 166 14.36 15.25 -4.68
N PHE A 167 13.66 15.77 -5.66
CA PHE A 167 14.22 16.01 -6.99
C PHE A 167 14.66 17.47 -7.07
N GLU A 168 15.96 17.73 -6.88
CA GLU A 168 16.53 19.09 -6.87
C GLU A 168 16.60 19.73 -8.26
N LYS A 169 16.59 21.05 -8.29
CA LYS A 169 16.91 21.88 -9.49
C LYS A 169 18.36 21.58 -9.90
N GLY A 170 18.56 20.72 -10.90
CA GLY A 170 19.90 20.24 -11.32
C GLY A 170 19.97 18.72 -11.55
N SER A 171 19.06 17.93 -10.96
CA SER A 171 18.69 16.62 -11.48
C SER A 171 17.34 16.79 -12.19
N PRO A 172 17.29 17.15 -13.48
CA PRO A 172 16.04 17.54 -14.11
C PRO A 172 15.07 16.37 -14.06
N ILE A 173 13.88 16.61 -13.52
CA ILE A 173 12.73 15.81 -13.89
C ILE A 173 12.64 16.02 -15.41
N LYS A 174 13.10 15.03 -16.17
CA LYS A 174 13.06 15.09 -17.64
C LYS A 174 11.63 14.98 -18.20
N ILE A 175 10.65 14.74 -17.31
CA ILE A 175 9.25 14.53 -17.64
C ILE A 175 8.58 15.90 -17.80
N THR A 176 7.99 16.14 -18.96
CA THR A 176 7.23 17.35 -19.32
C THR A 176 5.84 16.96 -19.78
N PHE A 177 4.98 17.94 -20.11
CA PHE A 177 3.65 17.66 -20.69
C PHE A 177 3.71 16.89 -22.01
N LYS A 178 4.84 16.88 -22.72
CA LYS A 178 5.05 16.08 -23.92
C LYS A 178 5.11 14.57 -23.66
N ASP A 179 5.42 14.19 -22.42
CA ASP A 179 5.50 12.78 -22.00
C ASP A 179 4.17 12.29 -21.39
N VAL A 180 3.22 13.19 -21.18
CA VAL A 180 1.86 12.90 -20.73
C VAL A 180 0.96 12.92 -21.96
N ALA A 181 0.48 11.75 -22.37
CA ALA A 181 -0.48 11.63 -23.47
C ALA A 181 -1.92 11.83 -22.95
N GLY A 182 -2.80 12.40 -23.77
CA GLY A 182 -4.17 12.71 -23.39
C GLY A 182 -4.27 13.73 -22.26
N LEU A 183 -5.36 13.63 -21.46
CA LEU A 183 -5.64 14.47 -20.29
C LEU A 183 -5.69 15.98 -20.64
N ALA A 184 -6.34 16.35 -21.74
CA ALA A 184 -6.32 17.71 -22.26
C ALA A 184 -6.87 18.72 -21.25
N GLU A 185 -8.01 18.42 -20.63
CA GLU A 185 -8.66 19.28 -19.62
C GLU A 185 -7.81 19.37 -18.35
N ALA A 186 -7.32 18.24 -17.84
CA ALA A 186 -6.48 18.22 -16.66
C ALA A 186 -5.16 18.97 -16.88
N LYS A 187 -4.56 18.88 -18.08
CA LYS A 187 -3.37 19.66 -18.45
C LYS A 187 -3.66 21.14 -18.44
N GLN A 188 -4.76 21.57 -19.03
CA GLN A 188 -5.15 22.99 -19.06
C GLN A 188 -5.30 23.56 -17.64
N GLU A 189 -5.93 22.80 -16.73
CA GLU A 189 -6.08 23.23 -15.34
C GLU A 189 -4.73 23.32 -14.59
N VAL A 190 -3.80 22.39 -14.86
CA VAL A 190 -2.48 22.43 -14.20
C VAL A 190 -1.51 23.40 -14.88
N GLU A 191 -1.73 23.80 -16.14
CA GLU A 191 -0.95 24.85 -16.81
C GLU A 191 -1.05 26.18 -16.09
N GLU A 192 -2.20 26.54 -15.53
CA GLU A 192 -2.35 27.70 -14.67
C GLU A 192 -1.42 27.65 -13.44
N ILE A 193 -1.23 26.46 -12.87
CA ILE A 193 -0.30 26.24 -11.75
C ILE A 193 1.14 26.45 -12.21
N VAL A 194 1.50 25.97 -13.40
CA VAL A 194 2.83 26.12 -14.00
C VAL A 194 3.12 27.59 -14.29
N GLU A 195 2.18 28.30 -14.96
CA GLU A 195 2.32 29.72 -15.24
C GLU A 195 2.51 30.54 -13.96
N PHE A 196 1.71 30.23 -12.95
CA PHE A 196 1.83 30.88 -11.67
C PHE A 196 3.21 30.67 -11.01
N LEU A 197 3.76 29.44 -11.05
CA LEU A 197 5.11 29.16 -10.51
C LEU A 197 6.21 29.88 -11.30
N LYS A 198 6.00 30.10 -12.61
CA LYS A 198 6.93 30.81 -13.49
C LYS A 198 6.83 32.33 -13.29
N GLU A 199 5.62 32.90 -13.24
CA GLU A 199 5.33 34.32 -13.24
C GLU A 199 4.30 34.71 -12.17
N PRO A 200 4.64 34.63 -10.86
CA PRO A 200 3.68 34.87 -9.78
C PRO A 200 3.16 36.33 -9.75
N GLN A 201 3.95 37.28 -10.19
CA GLN A 201 3.59 38.72 -10.17
C GLN A 201 2.40 39.03 -11.09
N LYS A 202 2.30 38.39 -12.25
CA LYS A 202 1.18 38.56 -13.20
C LYS A 202 -0.19 38.36 -12.55
N TYR A 203 -0.28 37.46 -11.60
CA TYR A 203 -1.55 37.12 -10.90
C TYR A 203 -1.78 37.96 -9.66
N THR A 204 -0.70 38.29 -8.91
CA THR A 204 -0.81 39.06 -7.68
C THR A 204 -1.11 40.53 -7.95
N ASP A 205 -0.62 41.10 -9.04
CA ASP A 205 -0.88 42.50 -9.44
C ASP A 205 -2.35 42.75 -9.77
N LEU A 206 -3.07 41.70 -10.22
CA LEU A 206 -4.51 41.74 -10.46
C LEU A 206 -5.35 41.43 -9.21
N GLY A 207 -4.70 41.19 -8.05
CA GLY A 207 -5.37 40.82 -6.80
C GLY A 207 -5.79 39.34 -6.73
N GLY A 208 -5.34 38.51 -7.69
CA GLY A 208 -5.58 37.07 -7.70
C GLY A 208 -4.93 36.36 -6.49
N LYS A 209 -5.65 35.44 -5.89
CA LYS A 209 -5.12 34.57 -4.84
C LYS A 209 -4.70 33.24 -5.46
N ILE A 210 -3.50 32.82 -5.14
CA ILE A 210 -2.91 31.57 -5.59
C ILE A 210 -3.62 30.40 -4.91
N PRO A 211 -3.99 29.32 -5.64
CA PRO A 211 -4.41 28.10 -5.01
C PRO A 211 -3.24 27.52 -4.20
N LYS A 212 -3.46 27.26 -2.92
CA LYS A 212 -2.44 26.65 -2.07
C LYS A 212 -2.24 25.16 -2.36
N GLY A 213 -3.28 24.50 -2.87
CA GLY A 213 -3.24 23.10 -3.20
C GLY A 213 -4.25 22.69 -4.25
N ALA A 214 -3.92 21.68 -5.04
CA ALA A 214 -4.81 21.01 -5.95
C ALA A 214 -4.82 19.50 -5.70
N LEU A 215 -6.01 18.91 -5.83
CA LEU A 215 -6.25 17.48 -5.63
C LEU A 215 -6.52 16.81 -6.98
N LEU A 216 -5.65 15.89 -7.38
CA LEU A 216 -5.84 15.04 -8.54
C LEU A 216 -6.73 13.86 -8.15
N VAL A 217 -7.90 13.77 -8.75
CA VAL A 217 -8.93 12.76 -8.44
C VAL A 217 -9.17 11.89 -9.66
N GLY A 218 -9.20 10.57 -9.51
CA GLY A 218 -9.55 9.67 -10.61
C GLY A 218 -9.16 8.23 -10.36
N PRO A 219 -9.54 7.30 -11.26
CA PRO A 219 -9.22 5.89 -11.14
C PRO A 219 -7.72 5.60 -11.06
N PRO A 220 -7.31 4.44 -10.52
CA PRO A 220 -5.90 4.06 -10.51
C PRO A 220 -5.36 3.89 -11.95
N GLY A 221 -4.06 4.18 -12.14
CA GLY A 221 -3.41 4.01 -13.43
C GLY A 221 -3.65 5.10 -14.47
N THR A 222 -4.43 6.15 -14.16
CA THR A 222 -4.74 7.25 -15.10
C THR A 222 -3.63 8.27 -15.27
N GLY A 223 -2.51 8.14 -14.54
CA GLY A 223 -1.34 9.01 -14.73
C GLY A 223 -1.24 10.20 -13.77
N LYS A 224 -2.00 10.25 -12.66
CA LYS A 224 -1.97 11.34 -11.66
C LYS A 224 -0.57 11.68 -11.18
N THR A 225 0.21 10.70 -10.78
CA THR A 225 1.60 10.87 -10.34
C THR A 225 2.52 11.35 -11.48
N LEU A 226 2.26 10.90 -12.71
CA LEU A 226 3.00 11.33 -13.90
C LEU A 226 2.71 12.80 -14.21
N LEU A 227 1.42 13.19 -14.17
CA LEU A 227 0.98 14.56 -14.38
C LEU A 227 1.62 15.51 -13.34
N ALA A 228 1.63 15.15 -12.06
CA ALA A 228 2.26 15.95 -11.01
C ALA A 228 3.77 16.15 -11.24
N LYS A 229 4.48 15.10 -11.72
CA LYS A 229 5.89 15.21 -12.12
C LYS A 229 6.08 16.11 -13.34
N ALA A 230 5.16 16.01 -14.32
CA ALA A 230 5.22 16.85 -15.51
C ALA A 230 5.02 18.33 -15.19
N VAL A 231 4.11 18.67 -14.26
CA VAL A 231 3.92 20.04 -13.75
C VAL A 231 5.22 20.59 -13.17
N ALA A 232 5.91 19.82 -12.35
CA ALA A 232 7.18 20.26 -11.75
C ALA A 232 8.30 20.39 -12.80
N GLY A 233 8.37 19.47 -13.76
CA GLY A 233 9.32 19.54 -14.87
C GLY A 233 9.09 20.74 -15.78
N GLU A 234 7.82 21.02 -16.12
CA GLU A 234 7.43 22.17 -16.93
C GLU A 234 7.68 23.50 -16.22
N ALA A 235 7.39 23.56 -14.92
CA ALA A 235 7.68 24.75 -14.09
C ALA A 235 9.16 24.89 -13.73
N ASN A 236 9.97 23.84 -13.93
CA ASN A 236 11.40 23.80 -13.55
C ASN A 236 11.65 24.18 -12.09
N VAL A 237 10.84 23.63 -11.18
CA VAL A 237 10.94 23.83 -9.73
C VAL A 237 11.26 22.53 -9.00
N PRO A 238 11.83 22.60 -7.77
CA PRO A 238 12.04 21.43 -6.93
C PRO A 238 10.73 20.68 -6.67
N PHE A 239 10.80 19.35 -6.65
CA PHE A 239 9.67 18.46 -6.45
C PHE A 239 9.92 17.54 -5.27
N PHE A 240 9.08 17.60 -4.25
CA PHE A 240 9.07 16.70 -3.10
C PHE A 240 7.95 15.68 -3.29
N SER A 241 8.28 14.40 -3.31
CA SER A 241 7.28 13.34 -3.48
C SER A 241 7.28 12.40 -2.27
N LEU A 242 6.07 12.17 -1.73
CA LEU A 242 5.81 11.18 -0.67
C LEU A 242 4.51 10.45 -0.96
N ALA A 243 4.41 9.22 -0.43
CA ALA A 243 3.13 8.54 -0.33
C ALA A 243 2.42 8.91 0.98
N GLY A 244 1.10 8.97 0.97
CA GLY A 244 0.32 9.19 2.20
C GLY A 244 0.61 8.14 3.28
N SER A 245 0.90 6.90 2.90
CA SER A 245 1.33 5.84 3.80
C SER A 245 2.63 6.14 4.56
N ASP A 246 3.53 6.98 4.00
CA ASP A 246 4.79 7.36 4.67
C ASP A 246 4.57 8.20 5.94
N PHE A 247 3.39 8.77 6.08
CA PHE A 247 3.00 9.52 7.28
C PHE A 247 2.33 8.66 8.35
N VAL A 248 1.90 7.44 7.99
CA VAL A 248 1.22 6.52 8.91
C VAL A 248 2.26 5.65 9.60
N GLU A 249 2.45 5.86 10.89
CA GLU A 249 3.41 5.11 11.71
C GLU A 249 2.74 4.58 12.99
N MET A 250 3.33 3.55 13.59
CA MET A 250 2.82 2.97 14.84
C MET A 250 3.19 3.81 16.08
N PHE A 251 4.16 4.72 15.96
CA PHE A 251 4.64 5.53 17.08
C PHE A 251 4.00 6.91 17.08
N VAL A 252 3.41 7.27 18.22
CA VAL A 252 2.69 8.56 18.40
C VAL A 252 3.61 9.75 18.14
N GLY A 253 3.12 10.68 17.30
CA GLY A 253 3.80 11.95 16.97
C GLY A 253 4.84 11.88 15.87
N VAL A 254 5.18 10.68 15.35
CA VAL A 254 6.17 10.52 14.28
C VAL A 254 5.62 11.04 12.95
N GLY A 255 4.37 10.71 12.60
CA GLY A 255 3.70 11.20 11.41
C GLY A 255 3.61 12.73 11.38
N ALA A 256 3.14 13.33 12.46
CA ALA A 256 3.09 14.78 12.61
C ALA A 256 4.47 15.46 12.54
N SER A 257 5.52 14.79 13.05
CA SER A 257 6.89 15.29 12.95
C SER A 257 7.41 15.27 11.51
N ARG A 258 7.09 14.23 10.73
CA ARG A 258 7.43 14.13 9.31
C ARG A 258 6.73 15.20 8.47
N VAL A 259 5.47 15.47 8.77
CA VAL A 259 4.72 16.57 8.12
C VAL A 259 5.45 17.90 8.36
N ARG A 260 5.74 18.24 9.61
CA ARG A 260 6.48 19.48 9.93
C ARG A 260 7.84 19.58 9.23
N ASP A 261 8.60 18.49 9.20
CA ASP A 261 9.92 18.45 8.57
C ASP A 261 9.82 18.64 7.05
N LEU A 262 8.86 17.98 6.40
CA LEU A 262 8.58 18.15 4.96
C LEU A 262 8.26 19.61 4.62
N PHE A 263 7.31 20.19 5.34
CA PHE A 263 6.88 21.57 5.07
C PHE A 263 7.97 22.60 5.39
N ARG A 264 8.81 22.35 6.38
CA ARG A 264 10.00 23.16 6.64
C ARG A 264 10.99 23.10 5.47
N GLN A 265 11.29 21.90 4.96
CA GLN A 265 12.18 21.72 3.80
C GLN A 265 11.60 22.36 2.54
N ALA A 266 10.29 22.26 2.32
CA ALA A 266 9.62 22.89 1.20
C ALA A 266 9.71 24.42 1.26
N LYS A 267 9.51 25.02 2.45
CA LYS A 267 9.68 26.48 2.67
C LYS A 267 11.11 26.94 2.39
N GLU A 268 12.11 26.15 2.76
CA GLU A 268 13.54 26.47 2.52
C GLU A 268 13.89 26.42 1.02
N LYS A 269 13.14 25.66 0.22
CA LYS A 269 13.39 25.44 -1.22
C LYS A 269 12.34 26.08 -2.13
N ALA A 270 11.53 26.99 -1.62
CA ALA A 270 10.54 27.70 -2.44
C ALA A 270 11.20 28.57 -3.54
N PRO A 271 10.62 28.67 -4.77
CA PRO A 271 9.37 28.01 -5.17
C PRO A 271 9.53 26.52 -5.44
N CYS A 272 8.55 25.71 -4.98
CA CYS A 272 8.60 24.24 -5.11
C CYS A 272 7.20 23.63 -5.11
N ILE A 273 7.12 22.35 -5.52
CA ILE A 273 5.91 21.54 -5.44
C ILE A 273 6.11 20.43 -4.42
N VAL A 274 5.12 20.26 -3.53
CA VAL A 274 5.00 19.11 -2.63
C VAL A 274 3.89 18.21 -3.16
N PHE A 275 4.22 16.98 -3.50
CA PHE A 275 3.28 16.00 -4.00
C PHE A 275 3.05 14.90 -2.96
N ILE A 276 1.79 14.66 -2.63
CA ILE A 276 1.36 13.60 -1.70
C ILE A 276 0.49 12.63 -2.48
N ASP A 277 1.04 11.46 -2.78
CA ASP A 277 0.28 10.39 -3.43
C ASP A 277 -0.56 9.63 -2.40
N GLU A 278 -1.71 9.08 -2.83
CA GLU A 278 -2.61 8.33 -1.97
C GLU A 278 -2.97 9.07 -0.66
N ILE A 279 -3.35 10.34 -0.78
CA ILE A 279 -3.65 11.20 0.39
C ILE A 279 -4.73 10.60 1.30
N ASP A 280 -5.60 9.74 0.78
CA ASP A 280 -6.64 9.02 1.53
C ASP A 280 -6.07 8.08 2.60
N ALA A 281 -4.80 7.68 2.51
CA ALA A 281 -4.12 6.96 3.59
C ALA A 281 -4.09 7.77 4.90
N VAL A 282 -3.95 9.09 4.85
CA VAL A 282 -3.95 10.00 6.00
C VAL A 282 -5.26 10.76 6.14
N GLY A 283 -5.84 11.17 5.01
CA GLY A 283 -6.94 12.12 4.91
C GLY A 283 -8.35 11.53 5.04
N ARG A 284 -8.54 10.25 5.38
CA ARG A 284 -9.87 9.64 5.48
C ARG A 284 -10.72 10.26 6.60
N ALA A 285 -12.01 10.51 6.33
CA ALA A 285 -12.97 11.01 7.29
C ALA A 285 -13.12 10.08 8.52
N ARG A 286 -13.50 10.67 9.65
CA ARG A 286 -13.73 9.94 10.90
C ARG A 286 -14.87 8.95 10.74
N ALA A 287 -14.63 7.68 11.03
CA ALA A 287 -15.72 6.71 11.13
C ALA A 287 -16.55 7.00 12.38
N LYS A 288 -17.88 7.08 12.24
CA LYS A 288 -18.81 7.29 13.36
C LYS A 288 -18.83 6.16 14.40
N ALA A 289 -18.19 5.04 14.12
CA ALA A 289 -18.04 3.89 15.02
C ALA A 289 -16.60 3.82 15.57
N ALA A 290 -16.27 4.74 16.48
CA ALA A 290 -15.02 4.70 17.23
C ALA A 290 -15.15 3.73 18.40
N ALA A 291 -14.79 2.47 18.17
CA ALA A 291 -14.57 1.52 19.25
C ALA A 291 -13.39 0.62 18.91
N MET A 292 -12.18 1.22 18.83
CA MET A 292 -10.88 0.54 19.10
C MET A 292 -9.74 1.50 18.78
N GLY A 293 -8.92 1.82 19.76
CA GLY A 293 -7.86 2.82 19.86
C GLY A 293 -6.71 2.83 18.86
N GLY A 294 -6.97 2.74 17.57
CA GLY A 294 -5.95 2.78 16.52
C GLY A 294 -5.93 4.03 15.65
N ASN A 295 -6.86 4.98 15.84
CA ASN A 295 -7.05 6.12 14.94
C ASN A 295 -6.37 7.43 15.38
N ASP A 296 -5.90 7.54 16.63
CA ASP A 296 -5.41 8.80 17.20
C ASP A 296 -4.18 9.35 16.49
N GLU A 297 -3.23 8.49 16.08
CA GLU A 297 -2.01 8.93 15.42
C GLU A 297 -2.26 9.50 14.02
N ARG A 298 -3.16 8.87 13.29
CA ARG A 298 -3.56 9.31 11.97
C ARG A 298 -4.29 10.64 12.01
N GLU A 299 -5.20 10.83 12.99
CA GLU A 299 -5.88 12.12 13.21
C GLU A 299 -4.90 13.22 13.60
N ASN A 300 -3.92 12.92 14.45
CA ASN A 300 -2.87 13.86 14.80
C ASN A 300 -2.05 14.29 13.58
N THR A 301 -1.73 13.34 12.71
CA THR A 301 -1.00 13.60 11.46
C THR A 301 -1.82 14.44 10.50
N LEU A 302 -3.12 14.11 10.32
CA LEU A 302 -4.05 14.91 9.51
C LEU A 302 -4.18 16.34 10.05
N ASN A 303 -4.40 16.51 11.34
CA ASN A 303 -4.51 17.83 11.97
C ASN A 303 -3.23 18.64 11.81
N GLN A 304 -2.06 18.01 11.88
CA GLN A 304 -0.78 18.68 11.61
C GLN A 304 -0.67 19.10 10.14
N LEU A 305 -1.10 18.23 9.19
CA LEU A 305 -1.13 18.57 7.76
C LEU A 305 -2.02 19.79 7.51
N LEU A 306 -3.22 19.80 8.05
CA LEU A 306 -4.15 20.93 7.95
C LEU A 306 -3.54 22.22 8.53
N THR A 307 -2.87 22.11 9.68
CA THR A 307 -2.21 23.24 10.34
C THR A 307 -1.07 23.81 9.49
N GLU A 308 -0.25 22.93 8.90
CA GLU A 308 0.84 23.38 8.03
C GLU A 308 0.31 24.04 6.76
N MET A 309 -0.76 23.49 6.14
CA MET A 309 -1.42 24.09 4.97
C MET A 309 -2.01 25.48 5.29
N ASP A 310 -2.65 25.64 6.44
CA ASP A 310 -3.20 26.92 6.86
C ASP A 310 -2.10 27.94 7.19
N GLY A 311 -0.96 27.46 7.70
CA GLY A 311 0.20 28.27 8.07
C GLY A 311 1.01 28.84 6.88
N PHE A 312 0.66 28.49 5.63
CA PHE A 312 1.24 29.12 4.45
C PHE A 312 0.59 30.50 4.20
N GLY A 313 1.41 31.53 4.07
CA GLY A 313 0.98 32.80 3.47
C GLY A 313 0.60 32.58 2.00
N SER A 314 -0.31 33.38 1.48
CA SER A 314 -0.78 33.30 0.08
C SER A 314 0.32 33.44 -0.99
N ASN A 315 1.55 33.83 -0.61
CA ASN A 315 2.68 34.10 -1.52
C ASN A 315 3.93 33.28 -1.16
N SER A 316 3.79 32.13 -0.50
CA SER A 316 4.95 31.33 -0.04
C SER A 316 5.72 30.63 -1.17
N GLY A 317 5.21 30.61 -2.40
CA GLY A 317 5.81 29.89 -3.52
C GLY A 317 5.80 28.36 -3.40
N VAL A 318 5.09 27.81 -2.42
CA VAL A 318 4.92 26.37 -2.25
C VAL A 318 3.52 25.98 -2.66
N ILE A 319 3.41 25.04 -3.61
CA ILE A 319 2.13 24.47 -4.05
C ILE A 319 2.08 23.00 -3.64
N ILE A 320 0.95 22.61 -3.07
CA ILE A 320 0.72 21.22 -2.64
C ILE A 320 -0.17 20.55 -3.68
N LEU A 321 0.34 19.51 -4.33
CA LEU A 321 -0.45 18.62 -5.16
C LEU A 321 -0.71 17.35 -4.36
N ALA A 322 -1.93 16.85 -4.36
CA ALA A 322 -2.23 15.54 -3.79
C ALA A 322 -2.96 14.69 -4.82
N ALA A 323 -2.86 13.38 -4.71
CA ALA A 323 -3.60 12.44 -5.54
C ALA A 323 -4.40 11.46 -4.69
N THR A 324 -5.60 11.11 -5.14
CA THR A 324 -6.42 10.06 -4.55
C THR A 324 -7.24 9.34 -5.61
N ASN A 325 -7.53 8.08 -5.36
CA ASN A 325 -8.50 7.30 -6.14
C ASN A 325 -9.91 7.38 -5.53
N ARG A 326 -10.04 7.89 -4.30
CA ARG A 326 -11.28 7.88 -3.51
C ARG A 326 -11.51 9.22 -2.81
N VAL A 327 -12.05 10.17 -3.52
CA VAL A 327 -12.41 11.48 -2.94
C VAL A 327 -13.55 11.37 -1.91
N ASP A 328 -14.43 10.38 -2.08
CA ASP A 328 -15.59 10.09 -1.23
C ASP A 328 -15.23 9.80 0.23
N VAL A 329 -14.05 9.22 0.47
CA VAL A 329 -13.58 8.88 1.82
C VAL A 329 -12.79 9.99 2.52
N LEU A 330 -12.45 11.08 1.81
CA LEU A 330 -11.64 12.16 2.37
C LEU A 330 -12.41 13.01 3.38
N ASP A 331 -11.69 13.49 4.40
CA ASP A 331 -12.24 14.46 5.35
C ASP A 331 -12.52 15.78 4.62
N LYS A 332 -13.76 16.27 4.77
CA LYS A 332 -14.22 17.52 4.17
C LYS A 332 -13.38 18.73 4.56
N ALA A 333 -12.64 18.66 5.67
CA ALA A 333 -11.72 19.71 6.08
C ALA A 333 -10.56 19.89 5.10
N LEU A 334 -10.12 18.84 4.39
CA LEU A 334 -9.09 18.93 3.35
C LEU A 334 -9.56 19.71 2.12
N LEU A 335 -10.86 19.60 1.80
CA LEU A 335 -11.49 20.17 0.60
C LEU A 335 -11.98 21.62 0.79
N ARG A 336 -11.64 22.27 1.92
CA ARG A 336 -12.01 23.67 2.17
C ARG A 336 -11.09 24.64 1.43
N ALA A 337 -11.66 25.82 1.12
CA ALA A 337 -10.89 26.91 0.52
C ALA A 337 -9.63 27.24 1.35
N GLY A 338 -8.51 27.43 0.65
CA GLY A 338 -7.20 27.65 1.25
C GLY A 338 -6.41 26.36 1.57
N ARG A 339 -6.94 25.19 1.19
CA ARG A 339 -6.29 23.88 1.27
C ARG A 339 -6.31 23.22 -0.12
N PHE A 340 -7.04 22.13 -0.34
CA PHE A 340 -7.26 21.56 -1.67
C PHE A 340 -8.56 22.15 -2.26
N ASP A 341 -8.48 23.40 -2.65
CA ASP A 341 -9.62 24.15 -3.18
C ASP A 341 -9.89 23.90 -4.66
N ARG A 342 -8.93 23.29 -5.37
CA ARG A 342 -9.11 22.79 -6.74
C ARG A 342 -9.11 21.27 -6.77
N GLN A 343 -10.12 20.69 -7.39
CA GLN A 343 -10.21 19.26 -7.67
C GLN A 343 -10.09 19.06 -9.17
N ILE A 344 -9.00 18.45 -9.60
CA ILE A 344 -8.68 18.20 -11.01
C ILE A 344 -9.00 16.74 -11.30
N HIS A 345 -9.96 16.50 -12.16
CA HIS A 345 -10.35 15.16 -12.54
C HIS A 345 -9.39 14.58 -13.58
N VAL A 346 -8.91 13.37 -13.30
CA VAL A 346 -8.00 12.60 -14.16
C VAL A 346 -8.69 11.29 -14.48
N ASP A 347 -9.60 11.35 -15.45
CA ASP A 347 -10.47 10.25 -15.80
C ASP A 347 -9.75 9.18 -16.66
N LEU A 348 -10.46 8.11 -17.00
CA LEU A 348 -9.97 7.12 -17.95
C LEU A 348 -9.90 7.75 -19.35
N PRO A 349 -8.87 7.42 -20.12
CA PRO A 349 -8.68 8.03 -21.44
C PRO A 349 -9.77 7.62 -22.43
N ASP A 350 -10.25 8.58 -23.20
CA ASP A 350 -11.15 8.34 -24.33
C ASP A 350 -10.43 7.64 -25.50
N LEU A 351 -11.15 7.34 -26.58
CA LEU A 351 -10.59 6.65 -27.76
C LEU A 351 -9.37 7.39 -28.36
N ASN A 352 -9.42 8.73 -28.45
CA ASN A 352 -8.33 9.51 -29.03
C ASN A 352 -7.15 9.59 -28.09
N GLU A 353 -7.42 9.82 -26.84
CA GLU A 353 -6.40 9.83 -25.79
C GLU A 353 -5.71 8.47 -25.66
N ARG A 354 -6.45 7.33 -25.78
CA ARG A 354 -5.82 6.01 -25.81
C ARG A 354 -4.87 5.84 -26.99
N LYS A 355 -5.20 6.39 -28.18
CA LYS A 355 -4.28 6.39 -29.32
C LYS A 355 -2.99 7.14 -29.00
N GLU A 356 -3.09 8.30 -28.35
CA GLU A 356 -1.92 9.07 -27.92
C GLU A 356 -1.10 8.29 -26.88
N VAL A 357 -1.77 7.66 -25.88
CA VAL A 357 -1.14 6.84 -24.85
C VAL A 357 -0.40 5.65 -25.47
N PHE A 358 -1.02 4.92 -26.43
CA PHE A 358 -0.34 3.89 -27.20
C PHE A 358 0.87 4.46 -27.94
N GLY A 359 0.73 5.62 -28.58
CA GLY A 359 1.84 6.29 -29.29
C GLY A 359 3.06 6.55 -28.38
N VAL A 360 2.84 6.90 -27.11
CA VAL A 360 3.92 7.06 -26.14
C VAL A 360 4.55 5.72 -25.74
N HIS A 361 3.73 4.72 -25.41
CA HIS A 361 4.23 3.43 -24.93
C HIS A 361 4.80 2.53 -26.03
N LEU A 362 4.47 2.78 -27.29
CA LEU A 362 5.06 2.08 -28.43
C LEU A 362 6.44 2.60 -28.84
N ARG A 363 6.82 3.83 -28.48
CA ARG A 363 8.14 4.42 -28.82
C ARG A 363 9.35 3.53 -28.51
N PRO A 364 9.43 2.86 -27.33
CA PRO A 364 10.57 2.00 -27.00
C PRO A 364 10.49 0.60 -27.64
N ILE A 365 9.37 0.22 -28.27
CA ILE A 365 9.08 -1.12 -28.75
C ILE A 365 9.36 -1.21 -30.27
N LYS A 366 10.00 -2.28 -30.70
CA LYS A 366 10.21 -2.54 -32.13
C LYS A 366 8.97 -3.20 -32.70
N ILE A 367 8.09 -2.41 -33.29
CA ILE A 367 6.85 -2.88 -33.92
C ILE A 367 7.06 -3.11 -35.44
N ASP A 368 6.24 -3.99 -36.03
CA ASP A 368 6.14 -4.16 -37.46
C ASP A 368 5.01 -3.29 -38.08
N ASN A 369 4.91 -3.30 -39.41
CA ASN A 369 3.92 -2.50 -40.13
C ASN A 369 2.47 -3.02 -40.01
N SER A 370 2.25 -4.17 -39.36
CA SER A 370 0.92 -4.75 -39.14
C SER A 370 0.18 -4.14 -37.97
N VAL A 371 0.92 -3.38 -37.11
CA VAL A 371 0.36 -2.80 -35.88
C VAL A 371 -0.44 -1.55 -36.24
N ASP A 372 -1.74 -1.64 -36.02
CA ASP A 372 -2.68 -0.54 -36.16
C ASP A 372 -3.08 0.00 -34.78
N VAL A 373 -2.59 1.20 -34.45
CA VAL A 373 -2.84 1.89 -33.17
C VAL A 373 -4.33 2.20 -33.02
N ASP A 374 -5.02 2.49 -34.11
CA ASP A 374 -6.46 2.78 -34.10
C ASP A 374 -7.26 1.56 -33.68
N LEU A 375 -6.90 0.40 -34.21
CA LEU A 375 -7.51 -0.87 -33.85
C LEU A 375 -7.23 -1.19 -32.36
N LEU A 376 -5.98 -1.03 -31.91
CA LEU A 376 -5.62 -1.28 -30.51
C LEU A 376 -6.39 -0.40 -29.51
N ALA A 377 -6.52 0.89 -29.83
CA ALA A 377 -7.29 1.83 -29.02
C ALA A 377 -8.78 1.47 -28.96
N ARG A 378 -9.34 1.01 -30.09
CA ARG A 378 -10.73 0.52 -30.13
C ARG A 378 -10.94 -0.75 -29.35
N GLN A 379 -9.94 -1.63 -29.29
CA GLN A 379 -10.03 -2.91 -28.55
C GLN A 379 -9.75 -2.80 -27.04
N THR A 380 -9.37 -1.63 -26.55
CA THR A 380 -9.03 -1.39 -25.15
C THR A 380 -9.91 -0.30 -24.50
N PRO A 381 -11.25 -0.35 -24.64
CA PRO A 381 -12.13 0.61 -23.98
C PRO A 381 -12.06 0.44 -22.45
N GLY A 382 -12.07 1.56 -21.73
CA GLY A 382 -11.99 1.56 -20.28
C GLY A 382 -10.60 1.22 -19.71
N PHE A 383 -9.57 1.04 -20.55
CA PHE A 383 -8.21 0.83 -20.09
C PHE A 383 -7.59 2.15 -19.63
N SER A 384 -6.93 2.09 -18.48
CA SER A 384 -6.10 3.19 -18.00
C SER A 384 -4.76 3.25 -18.77
N GLY A 385 -4.02 4.34 -18.59
CA GLY A 385 -2.67 4.46 -19.13
C GLY A 385 -1.72 3.34 -18.65
N ALA A 386 -1.88 2.89 -17.41
CA ALA A 386 -1.11 1.77 -16.86
C ALA A 386 -1.48 0.43 -17.51
N ASP A 387 -2.77 0.21 -17.81
CA ASP A 387 -3.22 -1.00 -18.51
C ASP A 387 -2.66 -1.04 -19.93
N ILE A 388 -2.68 0.10 -20.66
CA ILE A 388 -2.10 0.22 -22.00
C ILE A 388 -0.59 -0.04 -21.97
N ALA A 389 0.13 0.52 -20.99
CA ALA A 389 1.55 0.23 -20.79
C ALA A 389 1.81 -1.27 -20.58
N ASN A 390 0.94 -1.92 -19.79
CA ASN A 390 1.00 -3.36 -19.56
C ASN A 390 0.72 -4.17 -20.84
N VAL A 391 -0.27 -3.76 -21.66
CA VAL A 391 -0.52 -4.38 -22.98
C VAL A 391 0.73 -4.32 -23.84
N CYS A 392 1.35 -3.15 -23.95
CA CYS A 392 2.56 -2.94 -24.74
C CYS A 392 3.73 -3.82 -24.27
N ASN A 393 3.93 -3.89 -22.95
CA ASN A 393 4.95 -4.74 -22.36
C ASN A 393 4.66 -6.24 -22.59
N GLU A 394 3.42 -6.68 -22.38
CA GLU A 394 3.03 -8.08 -22.53
C GLU A 394 3.13 -8.53 -24.00
N ALA A 395 2.76 -7.68 -24.96
CA ALA A 395 2.93 -7.96 -26.39
C ALA A 395 4.41 -8.17 -26.75
N ALA A 396 5.31 -7.34 -26.20
CA ALA A 396 6.75 -7.52 -26.39
C ALA A 396 7.26 -8.83 -25.79
N LEU A 397 6.77 -9.23 -24.60
CA LEU A 397 7.10 -10.50 -23.96
C LEU A 397 6.59 -11.71 -24.77
N ILE A 398 5.38 -11.62 -25.35
CA ILE A 398 4.80 -12.65 -26.21
C ILE A 398 5.65 -12.81 -27.48
N ALA A 399 5.97 -11.71 -28.17
CA ALA A 399 6.82 -11.72 -29.36
C ALA A 399 8.21 -12.31 -29.07
N ALA A 400 8.81 -11.94 -27.94
CA ALA A 400 10.11 -12.49 -27.52
C ALA A 400 10.03 -14.01 -27.25
N ARG A 401 8.97 -14.49 -26.63
CA ARG A 401 8.73 -15.92 -26.38
C ARG A 401 8.61 -16.71 -27.68
N HIS A 402 8.04 -16.10 -28.72
CA HIS A 402 7.94 -16.71 -30.07
C HIS A 402 9.20 -16.50 -30.91
N GLY A 403 10.29 -15.94 -30.36
CA GLY A 403 11.54 -15.72 -31.08
C GLY A 403 11.47 -14.66 -32.19
N LYS A 404 10.45 -13.79 -32.17
CA LYS A 404 10.27 -12.73 -33.15
C LYS A 404 11.23 -11.57 -32.93
N LYS A 405 11.60 -10.86 -34.00
CA LYS A 405 12.45 -9.65 -33.93
C LYS A 405 11.65 -8.36 -33.80
N PHE A 406 10.39 -8.40 -34.16
CA PHE A 406 9.43 -7.29 -34.11
C PHE A 406 8.12 -7.78 -33.50
N VAL A 407 7.42 -6.86 -32.83
CA VAL A 407 6.11 -7.12 -32.25
C VAL A 407 5.05 -6.81 -33.30
N GLY A 408 4.21 -7.79 -33.64
CA GLY A 408 3.17 -7.65 -34.63
C GLY A 408 1.77 -7.51 -34.04
N LYS A 409 0.79 -7.24 -34.90
CA LYS A 409 -0.65 -7.12 -34.53
C LYS A 409 -1.13 -8.28 -33.66
N GLN A 410 -0.79 -9.52 -34.03
CA GLN A 410 -1.26 -10.71 -33.31
C GLN A 410 -0.71 -10.75 -31.85
N ASP A 411 0.54 -10.31 -31.63
CA ASP A 411 1.12 -10.30 -30.30
C ASP A 411 0.40 -9.32 -29.37
N PHE A 412 -0.07 -8.18 -29.91
CA PHE A 412 -0.91 -7.23 -29.15
C PHE A 412 -2.30 -7.78 -28.85
N LEU A 413 -2.93 -8.45 -29.83
CA LEU A 413 -4.23 -9.10 -29.60
C LEU A 413 -4.14 -10.17 -28.51
N ASP A 414 -3.10 -10.99 -28.57
CA ASP A 414 -2.83 -12.01 -27.56
C ASP A 414 -2.54 -11.39 -26.16
N ALA A 415 -1.88 -10.22 -26.14
CA ALA A 415 -1.61 -9.48 -24.92
C ALA A 415 -2.89 -8.93 -24.28
N VAL A 416 -3.76 -8.31 -25.07
CA VAL A 416 -5.08 -7.83 -24.62
C VAL A 416 -5.88 -9.00 -24.06
N ASP A 417 -5.93 -10.11 -24.78
CA ASP A 417 -6.62 -11.32 -24.34
C ASP A 417 -6.09 -11.85 -22.99
N ARG A 418 -4.76 -11.85 -22.85
CA ARG A 418 -4.12 -12.33 -21.63
C ARG A 418 -4.40 -11.43 -20.43
N ILE A 419 -4.47 -10.12 -20.64
CA ILE A 419 -4.74 -9.16 -19.58
C ILE A 419 -6.20 -9.25 -19.12
N ILE A 420 -7.14 -9.33 -20.06
CA ILE A 420 -8.56 -9.38 -19.74
C ILE A 420 -8.99 -10.78 -19.28
N GLY A 421 -8.60 -11.84 -20.02
CA GLY A 421 -9.07 -13.22 -19.80
C GLY A 421 -8.12 -14.11 -19.00
N GLY A 422 -6.87 -13.68 -18.77
CA GLY A 422 -5.83 -14.50 -18.17
C GLY A 422 -5.15 -15.47 -19.12
N LEU A 423 -4.29 -16.32 -18.57
CA LEU A 423 -3.55 -17.32 -19.33
C LEU A 423 -4.49 -18.42 -19.87
N GLU A 424 -4.24 -18.82 -21.11
CA GLU A 424 -4.88 -19.96 -21.75
C GLU A 424 -4.50 -21.26 -21.04
N LYS A 425 -5.50 -22.08 -20.70
CA LYS A 425 -5.33 -23.37 -20.02
C LYS A 425 -5.36 -24.52 -21.01
N LYS A 426 -4.28 -24.79 -21.70
CA LYS A 426 -4.15 -25.89 -22.68
C LYS A 426 -4.27 -27.30 -22.07
N THR A 427 -4.12 -27.42 -20.75
CA THR A 427 -4.13 -28.71 -20.04
C THR A 427 -5.49 -29.08 -19.47
N LYS A 428 -6.51 -28.24 -19.62
CA LYS A 428 -7.84 -28.54 -19.08
C LYS A 428 -8.52 -29.57 -20.00
N ILE A 429 -8.71 -30.77 -19.46
CA ILE A 429 -9.44 -31.84 -20.16
C ILE A 429 -10.93 -31.47 -20.12
N THR A 430 -11.50 -31.09 -21.25
CA THR A 430 -12.95 -30.95 -21.44
C THR A 430 -13.46 -32.16 -22.24
N THR A 431 -14.57 -32.73 -21.80
CA THR A 431 -15.25 -33.78 -22.57
C THR A 431 -15.90 -33.17 -23.82
N GLU A 432 -16.14 -34.00 -24.85
CA GLU A 432 -16.82 -33.54 -26.07
C GLU A 432 -18.21 -32.95 -25.76
N ALA A 433 -18.92 -33.51 -24.80
CA ALA A 433 -20.21 -33.03 -24.35
C ALA A 433 -20.11 -31.65 -23.67
N GLU A 434 -19.08 -31.41 -22.83
CA GLU A 434 -18.83 -30.11 -22.22
C GLU A 434 -18.42 -29.08 -23.26
N ARG A 435 -17.55 -29.45 -24.19
CA ARG A 435 -17.12 -28.59 -25.29
C ARG A 435 -18.31 -28.10 -26.13
N ARG A 436 -19.23 -29.03 -26.45
CA ARG A 436 -20.48 -28.71 -27.14
C ARG A 436 -21.38 -27.79 -26.32
N SER A 437 -21.51 -28.04 -25.02
CA SER A 437 -22.30 -27.15 -24.14
C SER A 437 -21.75 -25.75 -24.09
N ILE A 438 -20.43 -25.60 -23.98
CA ILE A 438 -19.74 -24.29 -23.99
C ILE A 438 -19.95 -23.59 -25.33
N ALA A 439 -19.78 -24.32 -26.45
CA ALA A 439 -19.96 -23.73 -27.79
C ALA A 439 -21.38 -23.23 -28.01
N ILE A 440 -22.41 -23.96 -27.57
CA ILE A 440 -23.81 -23.52 -27.65
C ILE A 440 -24.05 -22.30 -26.78
N HIS A 441 -23.50 -22.26 -25.56
CA HIS A 441 -23.61 -21.14 -24.66
C HIS A 441 -22.99 -19.86 -25.25
N GLU A 442 -21.75 -19.93 -25.68
CA GLU A 442 -21.03 -18.78 -26.26
C GLU A 442 -21.63 -18.33 -27.60
N ALA A 443 -22.10 -19.27 -28.43
CA ALA A 443 -22.83 -18.97 -29.64
C ALA A 443 -24.16 -18.24 -29.34
N GLY A 444 -24.81 -18.55 -28.21
CA GLY A 444 -26.02 -17.86 -27.76
C GLY A 444 -25.77 -16.38 -27.50
N HIS A 445 -24.72 -16.06 -26.75
CA HIS A 445 -24.29 -14.69 -26.51
C HIS A 445 -23.98 -13.95 -27.83
N ALA A 446 -23.19 -14.57 -28.70
CA ALA A 446 -22.76 -13.98 -29.95
C ALA A 446 -23.93 -13.73 -30.90
N SER A 447 -24.84 -14.69 -31.03
CA SER A 447 -26.02 -14.57 -31.93
C SER A 447 -26.93 -13.43 -31.52
N ILE A 448 -27.27 -13.32 -30.22
CA ILE A 448 -28.14 -12.26 -29.72
C ILE A 448 -27.47 -10.90 -29.81
N SER A 449 -26.20 -10.81 -29.46
CA SER A 449 -25.45 -9.54 -29.58
C SER A 449 -25.37 -9.05 -31.02
N TRP A 450 -25.27 -9.95 -32.01
CA TRP A 450 -25.25 -9.58 -33.42
C TRP A 450 -26.59 -9.07 -33.90
N LEU A 451 -27.69 -9.65 -33.42
CA LEU A 451 -29.06 -9.41 -33.86
C LEU A 451 -29.76 -8.25 -33.11
N LEU A 452 -29.17 -7.68 -32.07
CA LEU A 452 -29.72 -6.56 -31.33
C LEU A 452 -29.01 -5.25 -31.68
N GLU A 453 -29.81 -4.17 -31.80
CA GLU A 453 -29.33 -2.85 -32.20
C GLU A 453 -28.33 -2.26 -31.20
N TYR A 454 -28.66 -2.29 -29.92
CA TYR A 454 -27.88 -1.62 -28.88
C TYR A 454 -26.95 -2.54 -28.13
N ALA A 455 -26.88 -3.82 -28.48
CA ALA A 455 -25.88 -4.73 -27.91
C ALA A 455 -24.48 -4.38 -28.44
N ASN A 456 -23.48 -4.54 -27.60
CA ASN A 456 -22.11 -4.22 -27.96
C ASN A 456 -21.61 -5.07 -29.14
N PRO A 457 -20.93 -4.45 -30.13
CA PRO A 457 -20.38 -5.17 -31.28
C PRO A 457 -19.44 -6.29 -30.85
N LEU A 458 -19.61 -7.46 -31.49
CA LEU A 458 -18.78 -8.62 -31.22
C LEU A 458 -17.40 -8.45 -31.90
N ILE A 459 -16.32 -8.76 -31.17
CA ILE A 459 -14.97 -8.85 -31.71
C ILE A 459 -14.63 -10.29 -32.06
N LYS A 460 -14.76 -11.17 -31.07
CA LYS A 460 -14.49 -12.61 -31.20
C LYS A 460 -15.20 -13.42 -30.12
N VAL A 461 -15.34 -14.71 -30.40
CA VAL A 461 -15.84 -15.70 -29.43
C VAL A 461 -14.86 -16.86 -29.34
N THR A 462 -14.65 -17.40 -28.17
CA THR A 462 -13.76 -18.56 -27.97
C THR A 462 -14.33 -19.54 -26.95
N ILE A 463 -14.10 -20.81 -27.20
CA ILE A 463 -14.37 -21.90 -26.26
C ILE A 463 -13.10 -22.40 -25.58
N VAL A 464 -11.96 -21.74 -25.81
CA VAL A 464 -10.70 -22.06 -25.15
C VAL A 464 -10.73 -21.53 -23.71
N PRO A 465 -10.56 -22.40 -22.69
CA PRO A 465 -10.63 -21.98 -21.30
C PRO A 465 -9.51 -21.01 -20.92
N ARG A 466 -9.88 -19.88 -20.30
CA ARG A 466 -8.94 -18.88 -19.79
C ARG A 466 -9.28 -18.51 -18.35
N GLY A 467 -8.29 -18.45 -17.47
CA GLY A 467 -8.51 -18.07 -16.07
C GLY A 467 -9.57 -18.96 -15.40
N ARG A 468 -10.71 -18.38 -15.01
CA ARG A 468 -11.87 -19.09 -14.44
C ARG A 468 -12.95 -19.38 -15.48
N ALA A 469 -12.93 -18.72 -16.65
CA ALA A 469 -13.91 -18.89 -17.69
C ALA A 469 -13.64 -20.16 -18.51
N LEU A 470 -14.72 -20.81 -18.95
CA LEU A 470 -14.69 -22.01 -19.81
C LEU A 470 -14.70 -21.63 -21.28
N GLY A 471 -15.33 -20.50 -21.61
CA GLY A 471 -15.38 -19.82 -22.89
C GLY A 471 -15.51 -18.33 -22.64
N ALA A 472 -15.52 -17.51 -23.68
CA ALA A 472 -15.78 -16.08 -23.59
C ALA A 472 -16.18 -15.49 -24.95
N ALA A 473 -17.18 -14.63 -24.95
CA ALA A 473 -17.48 -13.73 -26.03
C ALA A 473 -16.89 -12.34 -25.73
N TRP A 474 -16.12 -11.81 -26.67
CA TRP A 474 -15.43 -10.54 -26.55
C TRP A 474 -16.16 -9.48 -27.34
N TYR A 475 -16.53 -8.42 -26.67
CA TYR A 475 -17.26 -7.32 -27.24
C TYR A 475 -16.39 -6.08 -27.31
N LEU A 476 -16.76 -5.15 -28.21
CA LEU A 476 -16.26 -3.79 -28.22
C LEU A 476 -17.25 -2.94 -27.37
N PRO A 477 -16.98 -2.66 -26.10
CA PRO A 477 -17.87 -1.80 -25.34
C PRO A 477 -17.90 -0.42 -25.99
N GLU A 478 -19.10 0.07 -26.28
CA GLU A 478 -19.27 1.42 -26.81
C GLU A 478 -19.20 2.42 -25.65
N GLU A 479 -18.25 3.36 -25.73
CA GLU A 479 -18.13 4.45 -24.76
C GLU A 479 -19.32 5.39 -24.88
N ARG A 480 -20.25 5.29 -23.94
CA ARG A 480 -21.45 6.11 -23.88
C ARG A 480 -21.44 6.94 -22.61
N GLN A 481 -21.67 8.26 -22.73
CA GLN A 481 -21.85 9.14 -21.58
C GLN A 481 -23.22 8.98 -20.92
N ILE A 482 -24.24 8.62 -21.72
CA ILE A 482 -25.61 8.39 -21.28
C ILE A 482 -26.06 7.06 -21.90
N THR A 483 -26.67 6.20 -21.08
CA THR A 483 -27.22 4.92 -21.50
C THR A 483 -28.73 4.93 -21.32
N THR A 484 -29.48 4.57 -22.37
CA THR A 484 -30.95 4.51 -22.32
C THR A 484 -31.45 3.19 -21.74
N LYS A 485 -32.73 3.13 -21.38
CA LYS A 485 -33.37 1.91 -20.89
C LYS A 485 -33.28 0.76 -21.91
N GLU A 486 -33.54 1.06 -23.19
CA GLU A 486 -33.52 0.11 -24.30
C GLU A 486 -32.10 -0.49 -24.47
N GLN A 487 -31.07 0.33 -24.36
CA GLN A 487 -29.69 -0.10 -24.44
C GLN A 487 -29.32 -1.08 -23.31
N MET A 488 -29.76 -0.76 -22.07
CA MET A 488 -29.53 -1.63 -20.93
C MET A 488 -30.29 -2.97 -21.05
N LEU A 489 -31.50 -2.93 -21.63
CA LEU A 489 -32.30 -4.14 -21.86
C LEU A 489 -31.70 -5.01 -22.96
N ASP A 490 -31.16 -4.44 -24.04
CA ASP A 490 -30.47 -5.20 -25.08
C ASP A 490 -29.18 -5.86 -24.56
N GLU A 491 -28.40 -5.15 -23.74
CA GLU A 491 -27.22 -5.72 -23.09
C GLU A 491 -27.61 -6.86 -22.14
N MET A 492 -28.68 -6.72 -21.39
CA MET A 492 -29.21 -7.76 -20.50
C MET A 492 -29.67 -8.99 -21.30
N CYS A 493 -30.39 -8.76 -22.40
CA CYS A 493 -30.85 -9.82 -23.31
C CYS A 493 -29.67 -10.60 -23.90
N ALA A 494 -28.63 -9.90 -24.37
CA ALA A 494 -27.41 -10.52 -24.90
C ALA A 494 -26.65 -11.32 -23.83
N THR A 495 -26.59 -10.79 -22.59
CA THR A 495 -25.97 -11.48 -21.46
C THR A 495 -26.75 -12.75 -21.06
N LEU A 496 -28.07 -12.78 -21.21
CA LEU A 496 -28.88 -13.99 -20.96
C LEU A 496 -28.81 -15.01 -22.10
N GLY A 497 -28.21 -14.65 -23.24
CA GLY A 497 -28.15 -15.45 -24.48
C GLY A 497 -27.57 -16.84 -24.29
N GLY A 498 -26.47 -16.96 -23.49
CA GLY A 498 -25.86 -18.26 -23.21
C GLY A 498 -26.80 -19.18 -22.45
N ARG A 499 -27.46 -18.67 -21.40
CA ARG A 499 -28.44 -19.41 -20.62
C ARG A 499 -29.67 -19.82 -21.44
N ALA A 500 -30.16 -18.93 -22.30
CA ALA A 500 -31.30 -19.19 -23.17
C ALA A 500 -30.95 -20.26 -24.23
N ALA A 501 -29.73 -20.23 -24.77
CA ALA A 501 -29.26 -21.24 -25.71
C ALA A 501 -29.13 -22.64 -25.06
N GLU A 502 -28.61 -22.73 -23.84
CA GLU A 502 -28.56 -23.99 -23.10
C GLU A 502 -29.96 -24.59 -22.93
N ASP A 503 -30.93 -23.78 -22.54
CA ASP A 503 -32.32 -24.25 -22.32
C ASP A 503 -32.98 -24.72 -23.64
N LEU A 504 -32.86 -23.95 -24.71
CA LEU A 504 -33.48 -24.23 -25.99
C LEU A 504 -32.85 -25.43 -26.73
N PHE A 505 -31.51 -25.48 -26.81
CA PHE A 505 -30.82 -26.43 -27.69
C PHE A 505 -30.25 -27.66 -26.96
N LEU A 506 -30.06 -27.59 -25.63
CA LEU A 506 -29.60 -28.71 -24.82
C LEU A 506 -30.74 -29.29 -23.97
N GLY A 507 -31.85 -28.57 -23.77
CA GLY A 507 -32.92 -28.95 -22.84
C GLY A 507 -32.49 -29.06 -21.38
N ARG A 508 -31.34 -28.52 -21.04
CA ARG A 508 -30.75 -28.52 -19.69
C ARG A 508 -29.92 -27.29 -19.47
N ILE A 509 -29.96 -26.81 -18.26
CA ILE A 509 -29.25 -25.61 -17.82
C ILE A 509 -28.02 -26.01 -17.01
N SER A 510 -26.94 -25.22 -17.11
CA SER A 510 -25.67 -25.48 -16.43
C SER A 510 -25.29 -24.40 -15.43
N THR A 511 -24.23 -24.64 -14.66
CA THR A 511 -23.62 -23.64 -13.77
C THR A 511 -22.77 -22.62 -14.51
N GLY A 512 -22.58 -22.76 -15.82
CA GLY A 512 -21.77 -21.85 -16.65
C GLY A 512 -22.27 -20.42 -16.62
N ALA A 513 -23.59 -20.22 -16.60
CA ALA A 513 -24.23 -18.92 -16.60
C ALA A 513 -24.22 -18.16 -15.26
N MET A 514 -23.46 -18.61 -14.24
CA MET A 514 -23.49 -17.97 -12.91
C MET A 514 -23.09 -16.51 -12.96
N ASN A 515 -22.02 -16.17 -13.66
CA ASN A 515 -21.54 -14.77 -13.78
C ASN A 515 -22.52 -13.90 -14.57
N ASP A 516 -23.14 -14.47 -15.61
CA ASP A 516 -24.12 -13.76 -16.45
C ASP A 516 -25.36 -13.42 -15.62
N LEU A 517 -25.86 -14.37 -14.83
CA LEU A 517 -26.99 -14.16 -13.94
C LEU A 517 -26.69 -13.13 -12.84
N GLU A 518 -25.47 -13.16 -12.26
CA GLU A 518 -25.03 -12.15 -11.30
C GLU A 518 -25.01 -10.75 -11.91
N ARG A 519 -24.44 -10.62 -13.12
CA ARG A 519 -24.35 -9.36 -13.85
C ARG A 519 -25.74 -8.81 -14.18
N VAL A 520 -26.61 -9.63 -14.76
CA VAL A 520 -27.98 -9.27 -15.12
C VAL A 520 -28.80 -8.86 -13.89
N THR A 521 -28.69 -9.60 -12.78
CA THR A 521 -29.40 -9.28 -11.54
C THR A 521 -28.95 -7.91 -10.98
N LYS A 522 -27.64 -7.65 -10.93
CA LYS A 522 -27.09 -6.36 -10.49
C LYS A 522 -27.56 -5.21 -11.40
N GLN A 523 -27.58 -5.43 -12.70
CA GLN A 523 -28.01 -4.43 -13.68
C GLN A 523 -29.50 -4.12 -13.53
N ALA A 524 -30.37 -5.13 -13.44
CA ALA A 524 -31.80 -4.97 -13.23
C ALA A 524 -32.09 -4.23 -11.90
N TYR A 525 -31.41 -4.63 -10.83
CA TYR A 525 -31.52 -3.96 -9.53
C TYR A 525 -31.11 -2.48 -9.63
N GLY A 526 -30.00 -2.18 -10.32
CA GLY A 526 -29.55 -0.82 -10.55
C GLY A 526 -30.56 0.02 -11.37
N MET A 527 -31.14 -0.56 -12.42
CA MET A 527 -32.16 0.09 -13.25
C MET A 527 -33.41 0.48 -12.44
N ILE A 528 -33.84 -0.41 -11.56
CA ILE A 528 -35.09 -0.22 -10.78
C ILE A 528 -34.84 0.65 -9.54
N ALA A 529 -33.85 0.29 -8.72
CA ALA A 529 -33.65 0.92 -7.42
C ALA A 529 -32.86 2.24 -7.50
N TYR A 530 -31.95 2.39 -8.46
CA TYR A 530 -31.08 3.57 -8.51
C TYR A 530 -31.41 4.53 -9.64
N LEU A 531 -31.80 4.01 -10.81
CA LEU A 531 -32.08 4.82 -11.99
C LEU A 531 -33.56 5.13 -12.19
N GLY A 532 -34.46 4.53 -11.39
CA GLY A 532 -35.91 4.77 -11.45
C GLY A 532 -36.53 4.41 -12.80
N MET A 533 -35.98 3.39 -13.52
CA MET A 533 -36.42 2.97 -14.86
C MET A 533 -37.56 1.93 -14.86
N SER A 534 -38.23 1.73 -13.71
CA SER A 534 -39.40 0.86 -13.58
C SER A 534 -40.70 1.67 -13.75
N GLU A 535 -41.73 1.03 -14.27
CA GLU A 535 -43.07 1.63 -14.38
C GLU A 535 -43.77 1.73 -13.02
N LYS A 536 -43.50 0.77 -12.11
CA LYS A 536 -44.11 0.76 -10.76
C LYS A 536 -43.36 1.64 -9.75
N LEU A 537 -42.08 1.92 -10.00
CA LEU A 537 -41.25 2.79 -9.17
C LEU A 537 -40.57 3.88 -10.03
N PRO A 538 -41.32 4.72 -10.73
CA PRO A 538 -40.76 5.69 -11.66
C PRO A 538 -40.10 6.86 -10.93
N ASN A 539 -38.94 7.32 -11.44
CA ASN A 539 -38.28 8.56 -11.00
C ASN A 539 -37.87 8.58 -9.51
N LEU A 540 -37.66 7.42 -8.91
CA LEU A 540 -37.18 7.28 -7.54
C LEU A 540 -35.76 6.71 -7.54
N CYS A 541 -34.91 7.28 -6.70
CA CYS A 541 -33.55 6.81 -6.49
C CYS A 541 -33.36 6.40 -5.03
N TYR A 542 -33.16 5.13 -4.80
CA TYR A 542 -32.91 4.56 -3.48
C TYR A 542 -31.41 4.30 -3.24
N TYR A 543 -30.54 5.04 -3.96
CA TYR A 543 -29.11 4.92 -3.76
C TYR A 543 -28.70 5.42 -2.39
N ASN A 544 -27.97 4.62 -1.63
CA ASN A 544 -27.41 5.00 -0.34
C ASN A 544 -25.88 5.05 -0.43
N ASN A 545 -25.32 6.24 -0.30
CA ASN A 545 -23.87 6.47 -0.32
C ASN A 545 -23.16 6.00 0.96
N GLU A 546 -23.89 5.55 1.98
CA GLU A 546 -23.29 5.07 3.22
C GLU A 546 -22.95 3.58 3.09
N GLU A 547 -21.72 3.26 2.74
CA GLU A 547 -21.14 1.90 2.63
C GLU A 547 -21.32 1.03 3.90
N TYR A 548 -21.74 1.63 5.02
CA TYR A 548 -21.92 0.98 6.32
C TYR A 548 -23.33 1.15 6.92
N SER A 549 -24.30 1.59 6.13
CA SER A 549 -25.68 1.64 6.60
C SER A 549 -26.32 0.27 6.45
N PHE A 550 -26.51 -0.43 7.57
CA PHE A 550 -27.29 -1.67 7.62
C PHE A 550 -28.79 -1.43 7.35
N ASN A 551 -29.24 -0.18 7.28
CA ASN A 551 -30.62 0.16 7.05
C ASN A 551 -30.87 0.48 5.58
N ARG A 552 -31.76 -0.26 4.94
CA ARG A 552 -32.27 0.03 3.60
C ARG A 552 -33.00 1.38 3.62
N PRO A 553 -32.83 2.25 2.60
CA PRO A 553 -33.47 3.57 2.55
C PRO A 553 -34.97 3.50 2.18
N TYR A 554 -35.57 2.31 2.23
CA TYR A 554 -36.96 2.05 1.84
C TYR A 554 -37.62 1.00 2.73
N SER A 555 -38.97 0.96 2.72
CA SER A 555 -39.76 0.01 3.49
C SER A 555 -39.71 -1.42 2.95
N GLU A 556 -40.07 -2.41 3.75
CA GLU A 556 -40.14 -3.83 3.31
C GLU A 556 -41.12 -3.99 2.13
N LYS A 557 -42.21 -3.26 2.11
CA LYS A 557 -43.16 -3.29 0.97
C LYS A 557 -42.52 -2.78 -0.32
N THR A 558 -41.66 -1.78 -0.23
CA THR A 558 -40.89 -1.29 -1.40
C THR A 558 -39.84 -2.31 -1.81
N ALA A 559 -39.21 -3.01 -0.85
CA ALA A 559 -38.27 -4.07 -1.13
C ALA A 559 -38.91 -5.23 -1.93
N GLU A 560 -40.10 -5.70 -1.48
CA GLU A 560 -40.87 -6.72 -2.21
C GLU A 560 -41.19 -6.28 -3.64
N LEU A 561 -41.61 -5.02 -3.82
CA LEU A 561 -41.92 -4.47 -5.13
C LEU A 561 -40.65 -4.38 -6.04
N ILE A 562 -39.48 -4.01 -5.49
CA ILE A 562 -38.22 -4.03 -6.22
C ILE A 562 -37.89 -5.46 -6.64
N ASP A 563 -37.99 -6.44 -5.75
CA ASP A 563 -37.70 -7.84 -6.05
C ASP A 563 -38.65 -8.41 -7.13
N GLU A 564 -39.93 -8.06 -7.10
CA GLU A 564 -40.90 -8.44 -8.15
C GLU A 564 -40.52 -7.83 -9.50
N GLU A 565 -40.21 -6.52 -9.55
CA GLU A 565 -39.85 -5.82 -10.78
C GLU A 565 -38.53 -6.35 -11.38
N VAL A 566 -37.52 -6.62 -10.52
CA VAL A 566 -36.26 -7.24 -10.94
C VAL A 566 -36.52 -8.61 -11.57
N LYS A 567 -37.31 -9.47 -10.91
CA LYS A 567 -37.67 -10.79 -11.41
C LYS A 567 -38.42 -10.70 -12.74
N GLN A 568 -39.39 -9.78 -12.86
CA GLN A 568 -40.17 -9.57 -14.06
C GLN A 568 -39.27 -9.13 -15.21
N MET A 569 -38.44 -8.08 -15.01
CA MET A 569 -37.54 -7.54 -16.03
C MET A 569 -36.55 -8.60 -16.55
N VAL A 570 -35.90 -9.34 -15.66
CA VAL A 570 -34.97 -10.41 -16.03
C VAL A 570 -35.68 -11.50 -16.82
N ASN A 571 -36.88 -11.93 -16.39
CA ASN A 571 -37.65 -12.96 -17.08
C ASN A 571 -38.12 -12.50 -18.48
N GLU A 572 -38.55 -11.25 -18.61
CA GLU A 572 -38.93 -10.68 -19.92
C GLU A 572 -37.76 -10.69 -20.90
N GLN A 573 -36.55 -10.32 -20.46
CA GLN A 573 -35.37 -10.35 -21.32
C GLN A 573 -34.91 -11.79 -21.61
N TYR A 574 -35.10 -12.73 -20.69
CA TYR A 574 -34.82 -14.13 -20.91
C TYR A 574 -35.74 -14.75 -21.97
N GLU A 575 -37.04 -14.50 -21.89
CA GLU A 575 -38.00 -14.96 -22.90
C GLU A 575 -37.78 -14.28 -24.28
N ARG A 576 -37.39 -13.01 -24.27
CA ARG A 576 -36.97 -12.30 -25.47
C ARG A 576 -35.74 -12.95 -26.13
N ALA A 577 -34.74 -13.33 -25.32
CA ALA A 577 -33.55 -14.03 -25.81
C ALA A 577 -33.90 -15.40 -26.43
N LYS A 578 -34.76 -16.17 -25.77
CA LYS A 578 -35.26 -17.45 -26.29
C LYS A 578 -35.98 -17.28 -27.62
N LYS A 579 -36.82 -16.26 -27.73
CA LYS A 579 -37.54 -15.95 -28.98
C LYS A 579 -36.58 -15.64 -30.11
N ILE A 580 -35.61 -14.77 -29.91
CA ILE A 580 -34.60 -14.39 -30.92
C ILE A 580 -33.80 -15.63 -31.37
N LEU A 581 -33.38 -16.47 -30.43
CA LEU A 581 -32.63 -17.69 -30.78
C LEU A 581 -33.48 -18.72 -31.51
N SER A 582 -34.78 -18.86 -31.15
CA SER A 582 -35.68 -19.78 -31.86
C SER A 582 -35.96 -19.35 -33.29
N GLU A 583 -36.11 -18.05 -33.54
CA GLU A 583 -36.28 -17.46 -34.87
C GLU A 583 -35.02 -17.59 -35.72
N ASN A 584 -33.82 -17.68 -35.12
CA ASN A 584 -32.52 -17.75 -35.78
C ASN A 584 -31.79 -19.07 -35.49
N GLN A 585 -32.51 -20.16 -35.26
CA GLN A 585 -31.98 -21.45 -34.85
C GLN A 585 -30.89 -22.01 -35.77
N GLU A 586 -31.10 -21.93 -37.11
CA GLU A 586 -30.12 -22.41 -38.09
C GLU A 586 -28.79 -21.66 -38.00
N GLY A 587 -28.84 -20.33 -37.90
CA GLY A 587 -27.66 -19.48 -37.76
C GLY A 587 -26.90 -19.80 -36.46
N HIS A 588 -27.61 -19.90 -35.33
CA HIS A 588 -27.02 -20.26 -34.06
C HIS A 588 -26.32 -21.64 -34.10
N ASN A 589 -26.97 -22.67 -34.66
CA ASN A 589 -26.39 -24.01 -34.72
C ASN A 589 -25.11 -24.03 -35.59
N ARG A 590 -25.13 -23.31 -36.73
CA ARG A 590 -23.95 -23.16 -37.61
C ARG A 590 -22.81 -22.45 -36.86
N LEU A 591 -23.12 -21.44 -36.06
CA LEU A 591 -22.13 -20.70 -35.27
C LEU A 591 -21.53 -21.59 -34.16
N ALA A 592 -22.37 -22.33 -33.44
CA ALA A 592 -21.92 -23.30 -32.42
C ALA A 592 -21.02 -24.39 -33.01
N GLN A 593 -21.38 -24.92 -34.20
CA GLN A 593 -20.55 -25.92 -34.89
C GLN A 593 -19.20 -25.31 -35.31
N LEU A 594 -19.21 -24.09 -35.86
CA LEU A 594 -17.99 -23.41 -36.26
C LEU A 594 -17.06 -23.14 -35.06
N LEU A 595 -17.63 -22.85 -33.87
CA LEU A 595 -16.86 -22.71 -32.62
C LEU A 595 -16.23 -24.03 -32.21
N ILE A 596 -16.91 -25.16 -32.38
CA ILE A 596 -16.34 -26.49 -32.08
C ILE A 596 -15.16 -26.78 -33.00
N ASP A 597 -15.28 -26.41 -34.32
CA ASP A 597 -14.27 -26.70 -35.31
C ASP A 597 -13.04 -25.78 -35.23
N LYS A 598 -13.25 -24.48 -35.04
CA LYS A 598 -12.20 -23.45 -35.07
C LYS A 598 -11.69 -23.05 -33.64
N GLU A 599 -12.43 -23.36 -32.60
CA GLU A 599 -12.20 -22.93 -31.20
C GLU A 599 -12.26 -21.42 -30.95
N VAL A 600 -11.92 -20.61 -31.93
CA VAL A 600 -11.99 -19.15 -31.94
C VAL A 600 -12.62 -18.69 -33.25
N ILE A 601 -13.61 -17.82 -33.15
CA ILE A 601 -14.25 -17.16 -34.30
C ILE A 601 -14.23 -15.66 -34.13
N PHE A 602 -14.25 -14.94 -35.24
CA PHE A 602 -14.21 -13.47 -35.28
C PHE A 602 -15.52 -12.90 -35.82
N ALA A 603 -15.66 -11.57 -35.73
CA ALA A 603 -16.86 -10.88 -36.23
C ALA A 603 -17.18 -11.21 -37.71
N GLU A 604 -16.16 -11.38 -38.55
CA GLU A 604 -16.28 -11.73 -39.96
C GLU A 604 -16.95 -13.11 -40.14
N ASP A 605 -16.63 -14.08 -39.31
CA ASP A 605 -17.26 -15.40 -39.33
C ASP A 605 -18.76 -15.32 -38.98
N VAL A 606 -19.12 -14.43 -38.06
CA VAL A 606 -20.52 -14.20 -37.65
C VAL A 606 -21.28 -13.48 -38.76
N GLU A 607 -20.64 -12.51 -39.40
CA GLU A 607 -21.21 -11.82 -40.57
C GLU A 607 -21.49 -12.76 -41.73
N HIS A 608 -20.64 -13.77 -41.98
CA HIS A 608 -20.89 -14.80 -42.99
C HIS A 608 -22.12 -15.66 -42.71
N ILE A 609 -22.51 -15.80 -41.42
CA ILE A 609 -23.66 -16.64 -41.03
C ILE A 609 -24.96 -15.82 -40.99
N PHE A 610 -24.94 -14.65 -40.35
CA PHE A 610 -26.12 -13.80 -40.11
C PHE A 610 -26.28 -12.64 -41.08
N GLY A 611 -25.29 -12.40 -41.94
CA GLY A 611 -25.23 -11.23 -42.81
C GLY A 611 -24.63 -10.02 -42.08
N LYS A 612 -24.45 -8.94 -42.85
CA LYS A 612 -23.90 -7.69 -42.30
C LYS A 612 -24.83 -7.12 -41.21
N ARG A 613 -24.25 -6.70 -40.11
CA ARG A 613 -25.00 -6.04 -39.05
C ARG A 613 -25.70 -4.79 -39.59
N PRO A 614 -27.01 -4.63 -39.41
CA PRO A 614 -27.77 -3.53 -40.01
C PRO A 614 -27.42 -2.15 -39.42
N TRP A 615 -26.88 -2.13 -38.22
CA TRP A 615 -26.59 -0.90 -37.45
C TRP A 615 -25.10 -0.63 -37.42
N ALA A 616 -24.71 0.64 -37.64
CA ALA A 616 -23.32 1.06 -37.43
C ALA A 616 -22.96 1.09 -35.96
N SER A 617 -21.74 0.74 -35.60
CA SER A 617 -21.25 0.95 -34.26
C SER A 617 -21.03 2.44 -33.99
N ARG A 618 -21.21 2.88 -32.75
CA ARG A 618 -20.96 4.29 -32.36
C ARG A 618 -19.53 4.74 -32.68
N SER A 619 -18.57 3.87 -32.59
CA SER A 619 -17.18 4.16 -32.99
C SER A 619 -17.05 4.42 -34.48
N GLU A 620 -17.83 3.75 -35.31
CA GLU A 620 -17.93 4.04 -36.78
C GLU A 620 -18.64 5.37 -37.02
N GLU A 621 -19.72 5.66 -36.31
CA GLU A 621 -20.44 6.94 -36.39
C GLU A 621 -19.55 8.12 -35.96
N ILE A 622 -18.81 8.00 -34.86
CA ILE A 622 -17.90 9.04 -34.40
C ILE A 622 -16.76 9.26 -35.40
N SER A 623 -16.21 8.18 -35.97
CA SER A 623 -15.17 8.27 -36.99
C SER A 623 -15.70 8.94 -38.26
N ALA A 624 -16.89 8.57 -38.73
CA ALA A 624 -17.55 9.18 -39.89
C ALA A 624 -17.84 10.67 -39.65
N ASN A 625 -18.36 11.04 -38.49
CA ASN A 625 -18.66 12.44 -38.14
C ASN A 625 -17.37 13.29 -38.01
N LYS A 626 -16.28 12.73 -37.52
CA LYS A 626 -14.99 13.42 -37.45
C LYS A 626 -14.41 13.68 -38.83
N THR A 627 -14.44 12.67 -39.70
CA THR A 627 -14.03 12.83 -41.11
C THR A 627 -14.86 13.86 -41.84
N ALA A 628 -16.19 13.87 -41.63
CA ALA A 628 -17.07 14.87 -42.19
C ALA A 628 -16.80 16.30 -41.64
N ALA A 629 -16.46 16.42 -40.38
CA ALA A 629 -16.09 17.71 -39.78
C ALA A 629 -14.71 18.21 -40.25
N GLU A 630 -13.74 17.32 -40.44
CA GLU A 630 -12.43 17.64 -41.02
C GLU A 630 -12.54 18.06 -42.49
N LEU A 631 -13.38 17.40 -43.29
CA LEU A 631 -13.67 17.80 -44.66
C LEU A 631 -14.32 19.18 -44.73
N LYS A 632 -15.31 19.46 -43.86
CA LYS A 632 -15.94 20.79 -43.79
C LYS A 632 -14.97 21.88 -43.36
N LYS A 633 -14.03 21.59 -42.44
CA LYS A 633 -12.97 22.54 -42.05
C LYS A 633 -12.02 22.81 -43.22
N ALA A 634 -11.59 21.76 -43.92
CA ALA A 634 -10.73 21.92 -45.09
C ALA A 634 -11.41 22.75 -46.20
N GLU A 635 -12.70 22.48 -46.47
CA GLU A 635 -13.50 23.29 -47.43
C GLU A 635 -13.60 24.76 -46.98
N GLN A 636 -13.82 25.04 -45.70
CA GLN A 636 -13.87 26.41 -45.16
C GLN A 636 -12.52 27.13 -45.25
N GLU A 637 -11.41 26.42 -44.99
CA GLU A 637 -10.06 26.95 -45.13
C GLU A 637 -9.68 27.24 -46.58
N GLU A 638 -10.11 26.40 -47.53
CA GLU A 638 -9.94 26.68 -48.95
C GLU A 638 -10.80 27.88 -49.43
N GLU A 639 -12.04 27.98 -48.95
CA GLU A 639 -12.92 29.11 -49.26
C GLU A 639 -12.38 30.43 -48.66
N GLN A 640 -11.83 30.41 -47.44
CA GLN A 640 -11.17 31.58 -46.86
C GLN A 640 -9.93 32.01 -47.66
N LYS A 641 -9.07 31.06 -48.03
CA LYS A 641 -7.89 31.35 -48.88
C LYS A 641 -8.27 31.91 -50.27
N ALA A 642 -9.35 31.42 -50.83
CA ALA A 642 -9.86 31.96 -52.10
C ALA A 642 -10.38 33.41 -51.98
N ILE A 643 -11.07 33.71 -50.85
CA ILE A 643 -11.55 35.07 -50.55
C ILE A 643 -10.37 36.03 -50.26
N GLU A 644 -9.32 35.57 -49.58
CA GLU A 644 -8.11 36.37 -49.34
C GLU A 644 -7.37 36.65 -50.66
N ALA A 645 -7.19 35.64 -51.52
CA ALA A 645 -6.56 35.81 -52.82
C ALA A 645 -7.35 36.76 -53.73
N GLU A 646 -8.71 36.70 -53.73
CA GLU A 646 -9.54 37.69 -54.46
C GLU A 646 -9.41 39.12 -53.91
N LYS A 647 -9.19 39.27 -52.61
CA LYS A 647 -8.94 40.62 -52.01
C LYS A 647 -7.57 41.17 -52.38
N GLU A 648 -6.53 40.35 -52.38
CA GLU A 648 -5.18 40.74 -52.80
C GLU A 648 -5.16 41.17 -54.27
N VAL A 649 -5.81 40.41 -55.18
CA VAL A 649 -5.93 40.78 -56.59
C VAL A 649 -6.68 42.10 -56.75
N LYS A 650 -7.75 42.36 -55.99
CA LYS A 650 -8.50 43.61 -56.03
C LYS A 650 -7.74 44.80 -55.42
N GLU A 651 -6.83 44.58 -54.50
CA GLU A 651 -5.94 45.64 -53.96
C GLU A 651 -4.80 45.97 -54.95
N GLU A 652 -4.21 44.98 -55.61
CA GLU A 652 -3.21 45.19 -56.67
C GLU A 652 -3.81 45.94 -57.86
N GLU A 653 -5.03 45.61 -58.31
CA GLU A 653 -5.71 46.40 -59.40
C GLU A 653 -6.06 47.86 -58.99
N LYS A 654 -6.16 48.15 -57.69
CA LYS A 654 -6.36 49.52 -57.20
C LYS A 654 -5.07 50.32 -57.08
N HIS A 655 -3.91 49.70 -57.00
CA HIS A 655 -2.61 50.35 -56.98
C HIS A 655 -2.04 50.62 -58.37
N GLU A 656 -2.52 49.92 -59.39
CA GLU A 656 -2.13 50.18 -60.82
C GLU A 656 -2.98 51.24 -61.57
N LYS A 657 -4.05 51.72 -60.92
CA LYS A 657 -4.84 52.88 -61.41
C LYS A 657 -4.51 54.15 -60.60
#